data_381c535c3348aa1ff75a1a0ed7cf89fc
#
_entry.id   381c535c3348aa1ff75a1a0ed7cf89fc
#
_cell.length_a   1.000
_cell.length_b   1.000
_cell.length_c   1.000
_cell.angle_alpha   90.00
_cell.angle_beta   90.00
_cell.angle_gamma   90.00
#
_symmetry.space_group_name_H-M   'P 1'
#
loop_
_entity.id
_entity.type
_entity.pdbx_description
1 polymer ?
#
loop_
_entity_poly.entity_id
_entity_poly.type
_entity_poly.pdbx_seq_one_letter_code
_entity_poly.pdbx_strand_id
1 'polypeptide(L)'
;MKGRGIALCLLFGLFGLTLSGQLNYIPNKGQWGHGAAFHARLGYGGLFAEASGYTLNLLHPADHAAAMDHFHHHKSFDTVFQVRRHAIRMRALGANAVLPQGLYPGNSRFHYYLGNEASKWATNLPAYSALKWENVYAGCHLLMESDGAMPKTTWILEPGSDPDQLRMQWEGADSLWTDEAGRFHIQTTAGDMLESRPLAYQVSGKDTQYVACHFVLNNGILQFRPGSYNPRRTLWIDPVLVFSTYSGSRGDNFGFTATYDDNGHFYSGGIVDNAEGEYPVTTGAYQTVYGGGVGITPANLASDVAISKYSPDGKQLLYATYIGGNNDEYPHSLVVDRSGNLFVLGTTASQNFPAKDGYDTTFNGGNFDIFVFKMSPDGAARLGGTFYGGSARDGLVAGALRHNYADDFRGDIYTDDTGTVYIATCTQSNNVPITAGAFQSASGGGLDALVLSFDSSLQRLRWSTYLGRSGSDAAYSVKLDSKGKLWVAGGTTSNNLNMVGSGYQTGYGGGTADGWIACMRPDSGQLIKTSYFGTSDYDQVYFLDTDVDDQIYAMGQTMGAMTRTPGTFGQNNMGQFICRLNNTLDTLQLLTTFGSVARTAQLCPSAFMVDYCYNIYVSGWGSNIPPNSQSTTSGLIVTPNALQSTTDGADFYLYVLGRDAKTLQYATFFGGTQSDDHVDGGTSRFDKSGIIYQSVCASCPDAPPGLNDFPITPGVVFPTNVSYRCSNASFKIDFQITYAVRADFDFTPKGGCAPKLVQFTNQSRNARRFRWDFGDGQGSTQRDPQHRYSKGGTYRIVLYSIDSASCNVTDSAVKFLRLTDGPEVRIGTFSEPCSQEVFLEAAGTELQPPVWYFPNGDSVTGFKFRWIFPKGQTDIRVVTRGLNAICIDTQLLRINMLTDSSGNLEVPNTFTPNGDGFNDCYRFGGISSDCDEIEWFVYNRWGQLVFTTREVSDCWNGRDRNIGGELPEGVYYYLFKRTRLDGGFEQNHGTIHLIR
;
A
#
# COMPACT_ATOMS: atom_id res chain seq x y z
N MET A 1 -26.71 -32.02 -40.34
CA MET A 1 -26.46 -32.51 -38.98
C MET A 1 -26.33 -31.29 -38.04
N LYS A 2 -27.27 -31.13 -37.15
CA LYS A 2 -27.41 -29.91 -36.33
C LYS A 2 -26.50 -30.07 -35.08
N GLY A 3 -25.43 -29.26 -34.99
CA GLY A 3 -24.59 -29.10 -33.81
C GLY A 3 -25.25 -28.13 -32.83
N ARG A 4 -25.61 -28.63 -31.67
CA ARG A 4 -26.12 -27.82 -30.53
C ARG A 4 -24.94 -27.09 -29.92
N GLY A 5 -24.96 -25.75 -30.01
CA GLY A 5 -24.08 -24.89 -29.22
C GLY A 5 -24.49 -24.96 -27.76
N ILE A 6 -23.55 -25.30 -26.88
CA ILE A 6 -23.70 -25.21 -25.43
C ILE A 6 -23.48 -23.75 -25.06
N ALA A 7 -24.54 -23.07 -24.68
CA ALA A 7 -24.48 -21.76 -24.05
C ALA A 7 -23.91 -21.92 -22.64
N LEU A 8 -22.71 -21.45 -22.42
CA LEU A 8 -22.06 -21.39 -21.11
C LEU A 8 -22.58 -20.15 -20.35
N CYS A 9 -23.63 -20.32 -19.54
CA CYS A 9 -24.08 -19.28 -18.61
C CYS A 9 -23.05 -19.13 -17.50
N LEU A 10 -22.21 -18.09 -17.60
CA LEU A 10 -21.41 -17.57 -16.49
C LEU A 10 -22.30 -16.61 -15.67
N LEU A 11 -22.86 -17.11 -14.57
CA LEU A 11 -23.46 -16.28 -13.52
C LEU A 11 -22.31 -15.50 -12.82
N PHE A 12 -22.13 -14.24 -13.20
CA PHE A 12 -21.32 -13.30 -12.42
C PHE A 12 -22.20 -12.67 -11.33
N GLY A 13 -21.96 -13.10 -10.09
CA GLY A 13 -22.44 -12.36 -8.92
C GLY A 13 -21.74 -11.00 -8.89
N LEU A 14 -22.54 -9.94 -8.91
CA LEU A 14 -22.14 -8.56 -8.65
C LEU A 14 -21.59 -8.45 -7.22
N PHE A 15 -20.27 -8.46 -7.09
CA PHE A 15 -19.58 -7.79 -5.99
C PHE A 15 -18.48 -6.94 -6.63
N GLY A 16 -18.72 -5.64 -6.67
CA GLY A 16 -17.68 -4.66 -6.94
C GLY A 16 -16.68 -4.66 -5.78
N LEU A 17 -15.73 -5.59 -5.84
CA LEU A 17 -14.50 -5.54 -5.07
C LEU A 17 -13.43 -4.99 -6.00
N THR A 18 -12.99 -3.77 -5.74
CA THR A 18 -11.72 -3.26 -6.20
C THR A 18 -10.62 -4.16 -5.64
N LEU A 19 -10.26 -5.20 -6.39
CA LEU A 19 -9.14 -6.06 -6.09
C LEU A 19 -7.86 -5.27 -6.38
N SER A 20 -7.10 -4.95 -5.37
CA SER A 20 -5.70 -4.59 -5.46
C SER A 20 -4.94 -5.64 -6.29
N GLY A 21 -4.20 -5.18 -7.30
CA GLY A 21 -3.76 -5.93 -8.45
C GLY A 21 -2.67 -6.98 -8.26
N GLN A 22 -2.81 -7.90 -7.33
CA GLN A 22 -1.91 -9.05 -7.25
C GLN A 22 -2.54 -10.26 -7.94
N LEU A 23 -1.80 -10.92 -8.85
CA LEU A 23 -2.27 -12.15 -9.51
C LEU A 23 -2.46 -13.26 -8.48
N ASN A 24 -3.58 -13.94 -8.59
CA ASN A 24 -3.88 -15.12 -7.80
C ASN A 24 -3.75 -16.36 -8.69
N TYR A 25 -2.72 -17.17 -8.45
CA TYR A 25 -2.51 -18.43 -9.15
C TYR A 25 -3.31 -19.53 -8.47
N ILE A 26 -4.33 -20.02 -9.15
CA ILE A 26 -5.29 -21.01 -8.63
C ILE A 26 -4.96 -22.37 -9.25
N PRO A 27 -4.78 -23.45 -8.46
CA PRO A 27 -4.46 -24.77 -8.99
C PRO A 27 -5.60 -25.35 -9.81
N ASN A 28 -5.25 -26.00 -10.90
CA ASN A 28 -6.20 -26.75 -11.74
C ASN A 28 -6.45 -28.15 -11.17
N LYS A 29 -7.70 -28.41 -10.81
CA LYS A 29 -8.18 -29.74 -10.37
C LYS A 29 -9.18 -30.32 -11.36
N GLY A 30 -9.13 -29.88 -12.64
CA GLY A 30 -10.03 -30.31 -13.70
C GLY A 30 -11.03 -29.25 -14.18
N GLN A 31 -11.02 -28.06 -13.54
CA GLN A 31 -11.91 -26.95 -13.92
C GLN A 31 -11.48 -26.22 -15.21
N TRP A 32 -10.23 -26.35 -15.64
CA TRP A 32 -9.73 -25.83 -16.91
C TRP A 32 -9.16 -26.95 -17.79
N GLY A 33 -9.10 -26.73 -19.10
CA GLY A 33 -8.68 -27.73 -20.07
C GLY A 33 -7.28 -28.28 -19.87
N HIS A 34 -6.93 -29.26 -20.68
CA HIS A 34 -5.76 -30.13 -20.54
C HIS A 34 -4.42 -29.36 -20.53
N GLY A 35 -3.53 -29.73 -19.60
CA GLY A 35 -2.14 -29.33 -19.54
C GLY A 35 -1.80 -28.20 -18.57
N ALA A 36 -2.73 -27.36 -18.19
CA ALA A 36 -2.49 -26.30 -17.21
C ALA A 36 -2.48 -26.84 -15.78
N ALA A 37 -1.44 -26.51 -15.01
CA ALA A 37 -1.36 -26.81 -13.58
C ALA A 37 -1.99 -25.71 -12.72
N PHE A 38 -1.88 -24.44 -13.16
CA PHE A 38 -2.47 -23.28 -12.51
C PHE A 38 -3.05 -22.33 -13.55
N HIS A 39 -3.98 -21.50 -13.08
CA HIS A 39 -4.55 -20.39 -13.83
C HIS A 39 -4.51 -19.12 -12.98
N ALA A 40 -4.25 -17.98 -13.63
CA ALA A 40 -4.42 -16.66 -13.07
C ALA A 40 -5.23 -15.78 -14.03
N ARG A 41 -6.11 -14.94 -13.48
CA ARG A 41 -6.86 -13.96 -14.26
C ARG A 41 -6.01 -12.71 -14.46
N LEU A 42 -5.81 -12.32 -15.71
CA LEU A 42 -5.21 -11.05 -16.11
C LEU A 42 -6.31 -9.99 -16.31
N GLY A 43 -5.94 -8.72 -16.36
CA GLY A 43 -6.87 -7.62 -16.66
C GLY A 43 -7.65 -7.86 -17.97
N TYR A 44 -6.94 -8.29 -19.01
CA TYR A 44 -7.50 -8.61 -20.32
C TYR A 44 -7.19 -10.06 -20.71
N GLY A 45 -7.75 -11.02 -19.95
CA GLY A 45 -7.59 -12.42 -20.31
C GLY A 45 -7.22 -13.36 -19.18
N GLY A 46 -6.36 -14.34 -19.46
CA GLY A 46 -5.92 -15.32 -18.48
C GLY A 46 -4.56 -15.92 -18.78
N LEU A 47 -3.85 -16.29 -17.73
CA LEU A 47 -2.60 -17.01 -17.78
C LEU A 47 -2.83 -18.46 -17.36
N PHE A 48 -2.28 -19.40 -18.11
CA PHE A 48 -2.30 -20.82 -17.83
C PHE A 48 -0.85 -21.31 -17.67
N ALA A 49 -0.48 -21.68 -16.46
CA ALA A 49 0.85 -22.21 -16.16
C ALA A 49 0.88 -23.72 -16.44
N GLU A 50 1.84 -24.14 -17.26
CA GLU A 50 1.95 -25.49 -17.82
C GLU A 50 3.30 -26.12 -17.47
N ALA A 51 3.51 -27.37 -17.93
CA ALA A 51 4.83 -27.97 -17.82
C ALA A 51 5.83 -27.18 -18.68
N SER A 52 6.91 -26.70 -18.04
CA SER A 52 8.04 -26.01 -18.69
C SER A 52 7.66 -24.72 -19.45
N GLY A 53 6.59 -24.03 -19.03
CA GLY A 53 6.16 -22.78 -19.65
C GLY A 53 4.78 -22.31 -19.24
N TYR A 54 4.24 -21.39 -20.00
CA TYR A 54 2.90 -20.84 -19.77
C TYR A 54 2.26 -20.33 -21.06
N THR A 55 0.93 -20.27 -21.05
CA THR A 55 0.10 -19.71 -22.14
C THR A 55 -0.65 -18.48 -21.65
N LEU A 56 -0.56 -17.39 -22.40
CA LEU A 56 -1.38 -16.20 -22.22
C LEU A 56 -2.53 -16.24 -23.24
N ASN A 57 -3.75 -16.10 -22.76
CA ASN A 57 -4.94 -15.96 -23.56
C ASN A 57 -5.45 -14.52 -23.42
N LEU A 58 -5.12 -13.68 -24.38
CA LEU A 58 -5.37 -12.24 -24.37
C LEU A 58 -6.71 -11.92 -25.01
N LEU A 59 -7.44 -10.96 -24.47
CA LEU A 59 -8.64 -10.37 -25.03
C LEU A 59 -8.26 -9.05 -25.71
N HIS A 60 -8.82 -8.78 -26.86
CA HIS A 60 -8.63 -7.47 -27.52
C HIS A 60 -9.23 -6.36 -26.65
N PRO A 61 -8.44 -5.36 -26.22
CA PRO A 61 -8.88 -4.38 -25.20
C PRO A 61 -10.14 -3.60 -25.59
N ALA A 62 -10.19 -3.13 -26.86
CA ALA A 62 -11.36 -2.37 -27.33
C ALA A 62 -12.64 -3.21 -27.40
N ASP A 63 -12.54 -4.48 -27.80
CA ASP A 63 -13.70 -5.37 -27.83
C ASP A 63 -14.19 -5.70 -26.42
N HIS A 64 -13.26 -5.87 -25.49
CA HIS A 64 -13.58 -6.09 -24.07
C HIS A 64 -14.23 -4.84 -23.46
N ALA A 65 -13.67 -3.66 -23.70
CA ALA A 65 -14.24 -2.40 -23.21
C ALA A 65 -15.66 -2.17 -23.75
N ALA A 66 -15.87 -2.38 -25.05
CA ALA A 66 -17.19 -2.25 -25.67
C ALA A 66 -18.22 -3.24 -25.10
N ALA A 67 -17.79 -4.49 -24.82
CA ALA A 67 -18.66 -5.48 -24.18
C ALA A 67 -19.02 -5.10 -22.74
N MET A 68 -18.05 -4.59 -21.96
CA MET A 68 -18.28 -4.14 -20.59
C MET A 68 -19.19 -2.91 -20.53
N ASP A 69 -18.97 -1.94 -21.41
CA ASP A 69 -19.79 -0.73 -21.53
C ASP A 69 -21.26 -1.09 -21.83
N HIS A 70 -21.46 -1.99 -22.78
CA HIS A 70 -22.80 -2.48 -23.11
C HIS A 70 -23.50 -3.13 -21.90
N PHE A 71 -22.81 -4.00 -21.17
CA PHE A 71 -23.37 -4.64 -19.97
C PHE A 71 -23.67 -3.63 -18.85
N HIS A 72 -22.87 -2.60 -18.69
CA HIS A 72 -23.13 -1.55 -17.72
C HIS A 72 -24.35 -0.70 -18.03
N HIS A 73 -24.55 -0.35 -19.31
CA HIS A 73 -25.60 0.58 -19.71
C HIS A 73 -26.91 -0.11 -20.10
N HIS A 74 -26.89 -1.30 -20.68
CA HIS A 74 -28.12 -1.93 -21.21
C HIS A 74 -28.69 -3.08 -20.40
N LYS A 75 -27.94 -3.66 -19.46
CA LYS A 75 -28.38 -4.76 -18.55
C LYS A 75 -29.10 -5.93 -19.24
N SER A 76 -29.00 -6.06 -20.58
CA SER A 76 -29.64 -7.14 -21.35
C SER A 76 -28.58 -8.14 -21.77
N PHE A 77 -28.90 -9.43 -21.64
CA PHE A 77 -28.04 -10.55 -22.05
C PHE A 77 -28.36 -11.06 -23.47
N ASP A 78 -29.18 -10.32 -24.21
CA ASP A 78 -29.68 -10.76 -25.52
C ASP A 78 -28.73 -10.47 -26.67
N THR A 79 -27.64 -9.76 -26.41
CA THR A 79 -26.64 -9.40 -27.43
C THR A 79 -25.41 -10.31 -27.31
N VAL A 80 -25.08 -11.01 -28.39
CA VAL A 80 -23.86 -11.82 -28.48
C VAL A 80 -22.70 -10.92 -28.90
N PHE A 81 -21.78 -10.64 -28.00
CA PHE A 81 -20.53 -9.95 -28.32
C PHE A 81 -19.48 -10.93 -28.82
N GLN A 82 -18.89 -10.61 -29.96
CA GLN A 82 -17.70 -11.30 -30.43
C GLN A 82 -16.47 -10.55 -29.94
N VAL A 83 -15.75 -11.12 -28.99
CA VAL A 83 -14.49 -10.57 -28.48
C VAL A 83 -13.35 -11.33 -29.14
N ARG A 84 -12.51 -10.62 -29.87
CA ARG A 84 -11.29 -11.20 -30.44
C ARG A 84 -10.36 -11.65 -29.34
N ARG A 85 -9.73 -12.80 -29.53
CA ARG A 85 -8.78 -13.39 -28.59
C ARG A 85 -7.51 -13.79 -29.31
N HIS A 86 -6.38 -13.66 -28.61
CA HIS A 86 -5.10 -14.13 -29.10
C HIS A 86 -4.41 -14.96 -28.03
N ALA A 87 -3.96 -16.16 -28.38
CA ALA A 87 -3.24 -17.05 -27.46
C ALA A 87 -1.77 -17.10 -27.89
N ILE A 88 -0.88 -16.77 -26.96
CA ILE A 88 0.56 -16.93 -27.14
C ILE A 88 1.09 -17.86 -26.05
N ARG A 89 2.08 -18.66 -26.38
CA ARG A 89 2.66 -19.64 -25.48
C ARG A 89 4.18 -19.53 -25.42
N MET A 90 4.70 -19.31 -24.23
CA MET A 90 6.12 -19.40 -23.97
C MET A 90 6.47 -20.86 -23.64
N ARG A 91 7.44 -21.42 -24.39
CA ARG A 91 8.00 -22.76 -24.13
C ARG A 91 9.49 -22.69 -23.94
N ALA A 92 9.96 -23.32 -22.88
CA ALA A 92 11.39 -23.58 -22.68
C ALA A 92 11.81 -24.79 -23.52
N LEU A 93 12.63 -24.58 -24.56
CA LEU A 93 13.05 -25.62 -25.52
C LEU A 93 14.12 -26.54 -24.95
N GLY A 94 13.89 -27.83 -25.04
CA GLY A 94 14.83 -28.85 -24.49
C GLY A 94 14.81 -28.94 -22.96
N ALA A 95 13.82 -28.27 -22.34
CA ALA A 95 13.63 -28.26 -20.90
C ALA A 95 13.05 -29.58 -20.38
N ASN A 96 13.26 -29.83 -19.10
CA ASN A 96 12.59 -30.90 -18.37
C ASN A 96 11.07 -30.60 -18.29
N ALA A 97 10.25 -31.62 -18.43
CA ALA A 97 8.79 -31.48 -18.28
C ALA A 97 8.40 -31.36 -16.80
N VAL A 98 8.64 -30.20 -16.18
CA VAL A 98 8.35 -29.93 -14.78
C VAL A 98 7.10 -29.05 -14.63
N LEU A 99 6.21 -29.45 -13.72
CA LEU A 99 5.06 -28.66 -13.37
C LEU A 99 5.44 -27.58 -12.35
N PRO A 100 4.80 -26.40 -12.40
CA PRO A 100 5.02 -25.36 -11.41
C PRO A 100 4.48 -25.76 -10.04
N GLN A 101 5.12 -25.26 -9.01
CA GLN A 101 4.67 -25.35 -7.61
C GLN A 101 4.15 -23.98 -7.18
N GLY A 102 3.00 -23.95 -6.51
CA GLY A 102 2.47 -22.73 -5.92
C GLY A 102 3.26 -22.34 -4.67
N LEU A 103 3.74 -21.11 -4.64
CA LEU A 103 4.44 -20.51 -3.50
C LEU A 103 3.54 -19.47 -2.81
N TYR A 104 3.74 -19.34 -1.51
CA TYR A 104 3.06 -18.33 -0.70
C TYR A 104 1.52 -18.42 -0.83
N PRO A 105 0.90 -19.51 -0.30
CA PRO A 105 -0.54 -19.68 -0.35
C PRO A 105 -1.25 -18.59 0.47
N GLY A 106 -2.17 -17.89 -0.17
CA GLY A 106 -3.06 -16.94 0.48
C GLY A 106 -4.19 -17.62 1.26
N ASN A 107 -4.93 -16.83 2.03
CA ASN A 107 -6.09 -17.31 2.80
C ASN A 107 -7.36 -17.46 1.95
N SER A 108 -7.41 -16.81 0.79
CA SER A 108 -8.54 -16.89 -0.12
C SER A 108 -8.75 -18.32 -0.63
N ARG A 109 -10.00 -18.76 -0.64
CA ARG A 109 -10.38 -20.06 -1.18
C ARG A 109 -11.34 -19.86 -2.34
N PHE A 110 -11.05 -20.53 -3.44
CA PHE A 110 -11.83 -20.46 -4.67
C PHE A 110 -12.65 -21.73 -4.86
N HIS A 111 -13.87 -21.54 -5.37
CA HIS A 111 -14.82 -22.62 -5.61
C HIS A 111 -15.33 -22.48 -7.05
N TYR A 112 -15.22 -23.55 -7.81
CA TYR A 112 -15.70 -23.65 -9.20
C TYR A 112 -16.76 -24.73 -9.28
N TYR A 113 -18.00 -24.31 -9.46
CA TYR A 113 -19.18 -25.18 -9.61
C TYR A 113 -19.55 -25.26 -11.10
N LEU A 114 -18.84 -26.08 -11.85
CA LEU A 114 -19.01 -26.19 -13.31
C LEU A 114 -19.91 -27.35 -13.65
N GLY A 115 -21.05 -27.06 -14.28
CA GLY A 115 -22.10 -28.05 -14.62
C GLY A 115 -22.85 -28.59 -13.40
N ASN A 116 -23.67 -29.61 -13.62
CA ASN A 116 -24.59 -30.18 -12.64
C ASN A 116 -24.04 -31.40 -11.87
N GLU A 117 -22.83 -31.85 -12.20
CA GLU A 117 -22.18 -32.99 -11.57
C GLU A 117 -21.22 -32.53 -10.47
N ALA A 118 -21.55 -32.80 -9.20
CA ALA A 118 -20.74 -32.40 -8.05
C ALA A 118 -19.32 -33.00 -8.08
N SER A 119 -19.09 -34.15 -8.72
CA SER A 119 -17.77 -34.77 -8.89
C SER A 119 -16.83 -33.97 -9.77
N LYS A 120 -17.34 -33.01 -10.57
CA LYS A 120 -16.58 -32.11 -11.43
C LYS A 120 -16.34 -30.75 -10.79
N TRP A 121 -16.81 -30.52 -9.56
CA TRP A 121 -16.63 -29.28 -8.86
C TRP A 121 -15.27 -29.24 -8.19
N ALA A 122 -14.56 -28.14 -8.40
CA ALA A 122 -13.29 -27.88 -7.74
C ALA A 122 -13.53 -26.86 -6.61
N THR A 123 -13.49 -27.33 -5.37
CA THR A 123 -13.83 -26.52 -4.19
C THR A 123 -12.64 -26.40 -3.25
N ASN A 124 -12.64 -25.33 -2.43
CA ASN A 124 -11.62 -25.06 -1.41
C ASN A 124 -10.18 -24.94 -1.96
N LEU A 125 -10.05 -24.39 -3.17
CA LEU A 125 -8.76 -24.21 -3.82
C LEU A 125 -8.02 -23.02 -3.22
N PRO A 126 -6.75 -23.16 -2.78
CA PRO A 126 -5.94 -22.03 -2.34
C PRO A 126 -5.54 -21.17 -3.54
N ALA A 127 -5.37 -19.87 -3.31
CA ALA A 127 -4.67 -18.99 -4.23
C ALA A 127 -3.20 -18.88 -3.81
N TYR A 128 -2.30 -18.85 -4.77
CA TYR A 128 -0.87 -18.63 -4.55
C TYR A 128 -0.45 -17.30 -5.14
N SER A 129 0.51 -16.61 -4.51
CA SER A 129 1.02 -15.33 -5.02
C SER A 129 2.22 -15.49 -5.96
N ALA A 130 2.82 -16.66 -6.03
CA ALA A 130 3.90 -16.97 -6.96
C ALA A 130 3.88 -18.43 -7.39
N LEU A 131 4.52 -18.72 -8.52
CA LEU A 131 4.78 -20.06 -9.03
C LEU A 131 6.27 -20.28 -9.24
N LYS A 132 6.76 -21.48 -8.97
CA LYS A 132 8.15 -21.87 -9.24
C LYS A 132 8.21 -23.18 -10.03
N TRP A 133 8.91 -23.17 -11.14
CA TRP A 133 9.32 -24.38 -11.86
C TRP A 133 10.76 -24.71 -11.44
N GLU A 134 10.94 -25.79 -10.72
CA GLU A 134 12.27 -26.20 -10.26
C GLU A 134 12.96 -27.06 -11.31
N ASN A 135 14.23 -26.75 -11.59
CA ASN A 135 15.04 -27.49 -12.55
C ASN A 135 14.40 -27.60 -13.95
N VAL A 136 13.93 -26.48 -14.47
CA VAL A 136 13.48 -26.38 -15.88
C VAL A 136 14.61 -26.83 -16.80
N TYR A 137 15.83 -26.41 -16.50
CA TYR A 137 17.06 -27.01 -16.97
C TYR A 137 17.91 -27.40 -15.76
N ALA A 138 18.98 -28.18 -15.96
CA ALA A 138 19.85 -28.58 -14.86
C ALA A 138 20.38 -27.34 -14.09
N GLY A 139 19.97 -27.19 -12.82
CA GLY A 139 20.32 -26.05 -11.98
C GLY A 139 19.68 -24.72 -12.38
N CYS A 140 18.71 -24.71 -13.29
CA CYS A 140 18.00 -23.50 -13.70
C CYS A 140 16.53 -23.61 -13.34
N HIS A 141 16.03 -22.60 -12.62
CA HIS A 141 14.65 -22.52 -12.17
C HIS A 141 13.97 -21.29 -12.79
N LEU A 142 12.66 -21.38 -12.99
CA LEU A 142 11.83 -20.26 -13.37
C LEU A 142 10.91 -19.88 -12.20
N LEU A 143 11.01 -18.67 -11.74
CA LEU A 143 10.08 -18.07 -10.77
C LEU A 143 9.14 -17.12 -11.51
N MET A 144 7.85 -17.21 -11.21
CA MET A 144 6.83 -16.28 -11.73
C MET A 144 6.10 -15.67 -10.55
N GLU A 145 6.17 -14.38 -10.45
CA GLU A 145 5.51 -13.56 -9.45
C GLU A 145 4.52 -12.62 -10.14
N SER A 146 3.82 -11.81 -9.39
CA SER A 146 3.00 -10.75 -9.96
C SER A 146 3.68 -9.40 -9.77
N ASP A 147 3.76 -8.63 -10.83
CA ASP A 147 4.02 -7.21 -10.76
C ASP A 147 2.68 -6.48 -11.07
N GLY A 148 1.98 -6.07 -10.02
CA GLY A 148 0.60 -5.63 -10.16
C GLY A 148 -0.29 -6.73 -10.76
N ALA A 149 -0.98 -6.43 -11.88
CA ALA A 149 -1.87 -7.34 -12.60
C ALA A 149 -1.18 -8.16 -13.70
N MET A 150 0.16 -8.07 -13.85
CA MET A 150 0.94 -8.76 -14.87
C MET A 150 1.86 -9.81 -14.26
N PRO A 151 2.15 -10.91 -14.97
CA PRO A 151 3.14 -11.88 -14.54
C PRO A 151 4.55 -11.32 -14.79
N LYS A 152 5.42 -11.49 -13.80
CA LYS A 152 6.84 -11.21 -13.85
C LYS A 152 7.60 -12.51 -13.75
N THR A 153 8.56 -12.77 -14.67
CA THR A 153 9.33 -14.00 -14.71
C THR A 153 10.80 -13.74 -14.38
N THR A 154 11.37 -14.54 -13.50
CA THR A 154 12.78 -14.48 -13.12
C THR A 154 13.43 -15.84 -13.32
N TRP A 155 14.53 -15.90 -14.07
CA TRP A 155 15.36 -17.09 -14.17
C TRP A 155 16.43 -17.09 -13.08
N ILE A 156 16.53 -18.22 -12.38
CA ILE A 156 17.47 -18.41 -11.28
C ILE A 156 18.40 -19.55 -11.68
N LEU A 157 19.68 -19.21 -11.85
CA LEU A 157 20.71 -20.16 -12.24
C LEU A 157 21.61 -20.46 -11.02
N GLU A 158 21.64 -21.71 -10.59
CA GLU A 158 22.53 -22.18 -9.53
C GLU A 158 23.99 -22.07 -9.94
N PRO A 159 24.93 -22.06 -8.98
CA PRO A 159 26.37 -22.06 -9.29
C PRO A 159 26.75 -23.19 -10.24
N GLY A 160 27.44 -22.85 -11.33
CA GLY A 160 27.89 -23.80 -12.35
C GLY A 160 26.88 -24.10 -13.45
N SER A 161 25.69 -23.55 -13.41
CA SER A 161 24.68 -23.66 -14.48
C SER A 161 25.09 -22.84 -15.70
N ASP A 162 24.75 -23.34 -16.88
CA ASP A 162 25.04 -22.70 -18.16
C ASP A 162 23.83 -21.85 -18.62
N PRO A 163 23.95 -20.49 -18.75
CA PRO A 163 22.90 -19.63 -19.26
C PRO A 163 22.47 -19.93 -20.70
N ASP A 164 23.33 -20.48 -21.51
CA ASP A 164 23.05 -20.82 -22.92
C ASP A 164 21.97 -21.92 -23.06
N GLN A 165 21.65 -22.64 -21.97
CA GLN A 165 20.53 -23.59 -21.92
C GLN A 165 19.16 -22.86 -21.97
N LEU A 166 19.08 -21.60 -21.52
CA LEU A 166 17.83 -20.85 -21.47
C LEU A 166 17.37 -20.49 -22.89
N ARG A 167 16.54 -21.34 -23.49
CA ARG A 167 16.04 -21.22 -24.84
C ARG A 167 14.51 -21.15 -24.83
N MET A 168 13.96 -19.98 -25.10
CA MET A 168 12.52 -19.73 -25.02
C MET A 168 11.95 -19.53 -26.43
N GLN A 169 10.87 -20.23 -26.72
CA GLN A 169 10.10 -20.07 -27.95
C GLN A 169 8.73 -19.49 -27.63
N TRP A 170 8.32 -18.50 -28.41
CA TRP A 170 7.02 -17.88 -28.30
C TRP A 170 6.14 -18.31 -29.47
N GLU A 171 5.28 -19.30 -29.21
CA GLU A 171 4.34 -19.85 -30.19
C GLU A 171 3.08 -18.97 -30.26
N GLY A 172 2.62 -18.66 -31.45
CA GLY A 172 1.41 -17.87 -31.67
C GLY A 172 1.61 -16.35 -31.77
N ALA A 173 2.81 -15.84 -31.56
CA ALA A 173 3.10 -14.43 -31.82
C ALA A 173 3.08 -14.15 -33.33
N ASP A 174 2.56 -12.99 -33.73
CA ASP A 174 2.52 -12.56 -35.13
C ASP A 174 3.89 -12.10 -35.60
N SER A 175 4.67 -11.46 -34.72
CA SER A 175 6.04 -11.03 -34.97
C SER A 175 6.83 -10.93 -33.65
N LEU A 176 8.14 -11.19 -33.73
CA LEU A 176 9.08 -11.09 -32.62
C LEU A 176 10.32 -10.33 -33.07
N TRP A 177 10.78 -9.34 -32.29
CA TRP A 177 12.03 -8.62 -32.55
C TRP A 177 12.59 -8.03 -31.26
N THR A 178 13.86 -7.67 -31.29
CA THR A 178 14.49 -6.83 -30.26
C THR A 178 14.77 -5.45 -30.86
N ASP A 179 14.49 -4.39 -30.12
CA ASP A 179 14.78 -3.03 -30.56
C ASP A 179 16.21 -2.58 -30.16
N GLU A 180 16.58 -1.36 -30.57
CA GLU A 180 17.89 -0.78 -30.28
C GLU A 180 18.14 -0.55 -28.77
N ALA A 181 17.07 -0.37 -27.98
CA ALA A 181 17.14 -0.29 -26.52
C ALA A 181 17.34 -1.67 -25.85
N GLY A 182 17.34 -2.75 -26.63
CA GLY A 182 17.48 -4.13 -26.15
C GLY A 182 16.22 -4.70 -25.52
N ARG A 183 15.04 -4.11 -25.78
CA ARG A 183 13.74 -4.60 -25.34
C ARG A 183 13.24 -5.68 -26.29
N PHE A 184 12.48 -6.65 -25.80
CA PHE A 184 11.92 -7.73 -26.61
C PHE A 184 10.43 -7.48 -26.85
N HIS A 185 10.04 -7.39 -28.13
CA HIS A 185 8.69 -7.15 -28.60
C HIS A 185 8.01 -8.43 -29.06
N ILE A 186 6.77 -8.60 -28.63
CA ILE A 186 5.89 -9.71 -29.01
C ILE A 186 4.61 -9.10 -29.57
N GLN A 187 4.46 -9.08 -30.87
CA GLN A 187 3.29 -8.56 -31.54
C GLN A 187 2.16 -9.57 -31.57
N THR A 188 0.95 -9.13 -31.29
CA THR A 188 -0.26 -9.95 -31.34
C THR A 188 -1.45 -9.17 -31.86
N THR A 189 -2.46 -9.87 -32.42
CA THR A 189 -3.72 -9.22 -32.83
C THR A 189 -4.54 -8.65 -31.66
N ALA A 190 -4.20 -8.97 -30.43
CA ALA A 190 -4.83 -8.45 -29.22
C ALA A 190 -4.05 -7.30 -28.56
N GLY A 191 -2.98 -6.84 -29.19
CA GLY A 191 -2.07 -5.79 -28.71
C GLY A 191 -0.63 -6.28 -28.60
N ASP A 192 0.30 -5.35 -28.58
CA ASP A 192 1.71 -5.65 -28.46
C ASP A 192 2.11 -5.83 -27.01
N MET A 193 2.98 -6.81 -26.75
CA MET A 193 3.61 -7.03 -25.45
C MET A 193 5.07 -6.65 -25.56
N LEU A 194 5.58 -6.06 -24.48
CA LEU A 194 6.96 -5.62 -24.40
C LEU A 194 7.59 -6.20 -23.14
N GLU A 195 8.72 -6.91 -23.29
CA GLU A 195 9.62 -7.24 -22.20
C GLU A 195 10.81 -6.28 -22.20
N SER A 196 11.07 -5.66 -21.06
CA SER A 196 12.20 -4.77 -20.86
C SER A 196 13.53 -5.52 -21.03
N ARG A 197 14.61 -4.79 -21.32
CA ARG A 197 15.95 -5.36 -21.34
C ARG A 197 16.22 -6.16 -20.03
N PRO A 198 16.76 -7.39 -20.11
CA PRO A 198 16.94 -8.23 -18.93
C PRO A 198 18.03 -7.67 -18.03
N LEU A 199 17.75 -7.63 -16.73
CA LEU A 199 18.70 -7.30 -15.68
C LEU A 199 19.23 -8.62 -15.08
N ALA A 200 20.55 -8.80 -15.06
CA ALA A 200 21.15 -9.93 -14.37
C ALA A 200 21.95 -9.46 -13.16
N TYR A 201 21.96 -10.26 -12.09
CA TYR A 201 22.70 -9.91 -10.88
C TYR A 201 23.09 -11.16 -10.08
N GLN A 202 24.11 -10.98 -9.24
CA GLN A 202 24.58 -11.98 -8.27
C GLN A 202 24.64 -11.36 -6.88
N VAL A 203 24.18 -12.09 -5.86
CA VAL A 203 24.20 -11.64 -4.47
C VAL A 203 25.37 -12.28 -3.72
N SER A 204 26.14 -11.48 -2.98
CA SER A 204 27.24 -11.93 -2.13
C SER A 204 27.18 -11.27 -0.76
N GLY A 205 26.60 -11.95 0.22
CA GLY A 205 26.35 -11.37 1.53
C GLY A 205 25.36 -10.20 1.42
N LYS A 206 25.81 -8.98 1.69
CA LYS A 206 25.01 -7.75 1.56
C LYS A 206 25.21 -7.00 0.24
N ASP A 207 26.13 -7.48 -0.61
CA ASP A 207 26.46 -6.81 -1.87
C ASP A 207 25.78 -7.49 -3.04
N THR A 208 25.15 -6.70 -3.91
CA THR A 208 24.60 -7.14 -5.18
C THR A 208 25.53 -6.68 -6.29
N GLN A 209 25.99 -7.62 -7.11
CA GLN A 209 26.80 -7.36 -8.28
C GLN A 209 25.96 -7.53 -9.53
N TYR A 210 25.72 -6.45 -10.26
CA TYR A 210 25.01 -6.48 -11.52
C TYR A 210 25.89 -7.01 -12.64
N VAL A 211 25.26 -7.71 -13.56
CA VAL A 211 25.87 -8.34 -14.71
C VAL A 211 25.13 -7.84 -15.94
N ALA A 212 25.86 -7.25 -16.88
CA ALA A 212 25.25 -6.87 -18.17
C ALA A 212 24.56 -8.08 -18.78
N CYS A 213 23.32 -7.92 -19.22
CA CYS A 213 22.56 -8.99 -19.86
C CYS A 213 21.76 -8.43 -21.03
N HIS A 214 21.61 -9.20 -22.08
CA HIS A 214 20.80 -8.80 -23.23
C HIS A 214 20.08 -9.99 -23.84
N PHE A 215 18.97 -9.72 -24.50
CA PHE A 215 18.28 -10.70 -25.30
C PHE A 215 19.04 -11.00 -26.59
N VAL A 216 19.03 -12.26 -27.00
CA VAL A 216 19.46 -12.70 -28.32
C VAL A 216 18.32 -13.46 -28.97
N LEU A 217 17.79 -12.91 -30.05
CA LEU A 217 16.72 -13.54 -30.81
C LEU A 217 17.27 -14.15 -32.11
N ASN A 218 17.26 -15.48 -32.20
CA ASN A 218 17.72 -16.21 -33.37
C ASN A 218 16.62 -17.19 -33.83
N ASN A 219 16.15 -17.05 -35.05
CA ASN A 219 15.12 -17.90 -35.65
C ASN A 219 13.89 -18.12 -34.76
N GLY A 220 13.41 -17.03 -34.10
CA GLY A 220 12.26 -17.07 -33.19
C GLY A 220 12.53 -17.69 -31.82
N ILE A 221 13.78 -18.01 -31.51
CA ILE A 221 14.21 -18.49 -30.18
C ILE A 221 14.90 -17.35 -29.43
N LEU A 222 14.31 -16.97 -28.29
CA LEU A 222 14.85 -15.98 -27.38
C LEU A 222 15.81 -16.65 -26.39
N GLN A 223 16.97 -16.07 -26.18
CA GLN A 223 17.99 -16.48 -25.22
C GLN A 223 18.45 -15.25 -24.42
N PHE A 224 19.04 -15.50 -23.24
CA PHE A 224 19.76 -14.48 -22.49
C PHE A 224 21.26 -14.63 -22.72
N ARG A 225 21.95 -13.52 -22.88
CA ARG A 225 23.41 -13.48 -22.93
C ARG A 225 23.94 -12.59 -21.82
N PRO A 226 24.27 -13.15 -20.65
CA PRO A 226 24.94 -12.41 -19.59
C PRO A 226 26.39 -12.12 -19.98
N GLY A 227 26.90 -10.98 -19.54
CA GLY A 227 28.31 -10.62 -19.61
C GLY A 227 29.16 -11.40 -18.60
N SER A 228 30.32 -10.86 -18.23
CA SER A 228 31.20 -11.51 -17.27
C SER A 228 30.57 -11.59 -15.87
N TYR A 229 30.44 -12.77 -15.32
CA TYR A 229 29.90 -13.03 -13.99
C TYR A 229 30.72 -14.13 -13.29
N ASN A 230 30.53 -14.31 -11.98
CA ASN A 230 31.21 -15.36 -11.22
C ASN A 230 30.40 -16.68 -11.32
N PRO A 231 30.86 -17.72 -12.03
CA PRO A 231 30.09 -18.94 -12.20
C PRO A 231 29.91 -19.77 -10.91
N ARG A 232 30.59 -19.39 -9.82
CA ARG A 232 30.44 -20.03 -8.50
C ARG A 232 29.34 -19.39 -7.63
N ARG A 233 28.58 -18.43 -8.18
CA ARG A 233 27.48 -17.75 -7.50
C ARG A 233 26.21 -17.90 -8.30
N THR A 234 25.08 -17.91 -7.61
CA THR A 234 23.76 -17.87 -8.26
C THR A 234 23.63 -16.61 -9.12
N LEU A 235 23.19 -16.79 -10.35
CA LEU A 235 22.85 -15.71 -11.28
C LEU A 235 21.33 -15.59 -11.38
N TRP A 236 20.83 -14.39 -11.16
CA TRP A 236 19.42 -14.01 -11.35
C TRP A 236 19.30 -13.24 -12.63
N ILE A 237 18.30 -13.52 -13.47
CA ILE A 237 18.01 -12.77 -14.69
C ILE A 237 16.55 -12.35 -14.62
N ASP A 238 16.33 -11.06 -14.51
CA ASP A 238 15.03 -10.44 -14.23
C ASP A 238 14.78 -9.29 -15.23
N PRO A 239 13.72 -9.31 -16.05
CA PRO A 239 13.35 -8.17 -16.87
C PRO A 239 12.81 -7.03 -15.99
N VAL A 240 13.36 -5.80 -16.16
CA VAL A 240 12.93 -4.58 -15.45
C VAL A 240 11.68 -4.02 -16.15
N LEU A 241 10.58 -3.91 -15.42
CA LEU A 241 9.38 -3.21 -15.91
C LEU A 241 9.48 -1.73 -15.57
N VAL A 242 9.33 -0.87 -16.58
CA VAL A 242 9.28 0.58 -16.45
C VAL A 242 7.86 1.04 -16.77
N PHE A 243 7.30 1.90 -15.92
CA PHE A 243 6.06 2.60 -16.22
C PHE A 243 6.37 4.02 -16.68
N SER A 244 5.87 4.40 -17.85
CA SER A 244 5.95 5.76 -18.38
C SER A 244 4.69 6.07 -19.20
N THR A 245 4.06 7.24 -18.99
CA THR A 245 2.82 7.68 -19.66
C THR A 245 2.83 9.18 -19.83
N TYR A 246 2.20 9.68 -20.90
CA TYR A 246 1.83 11.09 -20.98
C TYR A 246 0.66 11.43 -20.07
N SER A 247 0.33 12.72 -19.93
CA SER A 247 -0.80 13.20 -19.13
C SER A 247 -2.16 13.00 -19.79
N GLY A 248 -2.20 12.92 -21.13
CA GLY A 248 -3.42 12.93 -21.92
C GLY A 248 -4.07 14.30 -22.10
N SER A 249 -3.41 15.39 -21.69
CA SER A 249 -3.86 16.77 -21.95
C SER A 249 -3.74 17.12 -23.42
N ARG A 250 -4.72 17.83 -23.94
CA ARG A 250 -4.65 18.44 -25.27
C ARG A 250 -4.04 19.84 -25.25
N GLY A 251 -4.23 20.58 -24.14
CA GLY A 251 -3.53 21.83 -23.90
C GLY A 251 -2.08 21.57 -23.51
N ASP A 252 -1.22 22.55 -23.73
CA ASP A 252 0.17 22.48 -23.29
C ASP A 252 0.22 22.31 -21.77
N ASN A 253 1.04 21.39 -21.34
CA ASN A 253 1.12 21.05 -19.94
C ASN A 253 2.55 20.61 -19.58
N PHE A 254 3.00 21.07 -18.41
CA PHE A 254 4.38 21.04 -18.04
C PHE A 254 4.58 20.30 -16.74
N GLY A 255 5.60 19.44 -16.68
CA GLY A 255 5.91 18.65 -15.51
C GLY A 255 6.75 19.41 -14.48
N PHE A 256 6.36 19.40 -13.23
CA PHE A 256 7.05 20.08 -12.12
C PHE A 256 7.53 19.11 -11.05
N THR A 257 6.65 18.36 -10.45
CA THR A 257 6.92 17.62 -9.23
C THR A 257 6.17 16.30 -9.21
N ALA A 258 6.70 15.31 -8.51
CA ALA A 258 6.03 14.03 -8.33
C ALA A 258 6.26 13.46 -6.94
N THR A 259 5.28 12.68 -6.48
CA THR A 259 5.36 11.95 -5.21
C THR A 259 4.60 10.62 -5.30
N TYR A 260 4.57 9.90 -4.20
CA TYR A 260 3.96 8.59 -4.07
C TYR A 260 3.23 8.43 -2.73
N ASP A 261 2.37 7.42 -2.64
CA ASP A 261 1.82 6.95 -1.37
C ASP A 261 2.36 5.56 -1.01
N ASP A 262 2.04 5.10 0.20
CA ASP A 262 2.50 3.79 0.70
C ASP A 262 2.04 2.60 -0.14
N ASN A 263 1.02 2.77 -0.99
CA ASN A 263 0.54 1.76 -1.93
C ASN A 263 1.27 1.82 -3.28
N GLY A 264 2.22 2.74 -3.44
CA GLY A 264 3.00 2.92 -4.66
C GLY A 264 2.25 3.60 -5.79
N HIS A 265 1.10 4.25 -5.52
CA HIS A 265 0.46 5.11 -6.50
C HIS A 265 1.36 6.28 -6.85
N PHE A 266 1.29 6.71 -8.09
CA PHE A 266 2.05 7.82 -8.60
C PHE A 266 1.20 9.10 -8.59
N TYR A 267 1.71 10.18 -8.05
CA TYR A 267 1.10 11.51 -8.11
C TYR A 267 1.98 12.43 -8.93
N SER A 268 1.45 12.90 -10.04
CA SER A 268 2.09 13.89 -10.93
C SER A 268 1.51 15.26 -10.64
N GLY A 269 2.37 16.23 -10.40
CA GLY A 269 2.03 17.64 -10.30
C GLY A 269 2.73 18.44 -11.39
N GLY A 270 1.97 19.23 -12.07
CA GLY A 270 2.43 20.10 -13.13
C GLY A 270 1.52 21.31 -13.28
N ILE A 271 1.69 22.02 -14.36
CA ILE A 271 0.78 23.09 -14.76
C ILE A 271 0.16 22.75 -16.11
N VAL A 272 -1.00 23.33 -16.37
CA VAL A 272 -1.65 23.27 -17.65
C VAL A 272 -2.03 24.66 -18.12
N ASP A 273 -1.75 24.92 -19.40
CA ASP A 273 -2.20 26.11 -20.12
C ASP A 273 -3.49 25.74 -20.88
N ASN A 274 -4.51 26.55 -20.72
CA ASN A 274 -5.83 26.27 -21.33
C ASN A 274 -6.01 26.92 -22.70
N ALA A 275 -4.97 27.31 -23.39
CA ALA A 275 -5.13 28.01 -24.67
C ALA A 275 -5.90 27.19 -25.72
N GLU A 276 -5.84 25.86 -25.70
CA GLU A 276 -6.42 25.01 -26.76
C GLU A 276 -6.98 23.64 -26.31
N GLY A 277 -7.25 23.36 -25.04
CA GLY A 277 -7.76 22.02 -24.77
C GLY A 277 -7.95 21.60 -23.33
N GLU A 278 -8.60 20.47 -23.15
CA GLU A 278 -9.00 19.94 -21.87
C GLU A 278 -7.91 19.03 -21.27
N TYR A 279 -7.52 19.30 -20.03
CA TYR A 279 -6.83 18.33 -19.20
C TYR A 279 -7.81 17.19 -18.85
N PRO A 280 -7.38 15.93 -18.75
CA PRO A 280 -8.27 14.78 -18.56
C PRO A 280 -8.81 14.67 -17.12
N VAL A 281 -9.52 15.71 -16.66
CA VAL A 281 -10.13 15.72 -15.32
C VAL A 281 -11.15 14.59 -15.17
N THR A 282 -11.16 13.97 -14.01
CA THR A 282 -12.08 12.85 -13.71
C THR A 282 -13.41 13.33 -13.11
N THR A 283 -14.48 12.60 -13.39
CA THR A 283 -15.78 12.86 -12.79
C THR A 283 -15.71 12.77 -11.27
N GLY A 284 -16.17 13.83 -10.59
CA GLY A 284 -16.14 13.90 -9.12
C GLY A 284 -14.84 14.43 -8.54
N ALA A 285 -13.86 14.81 -9.37
CA ALA A 285 -12.66 15.48 -8.89
C ALA A 285 -12.97 16.85 -8.30
N TYR A 286 -12.08 17.33 -7.45
CA TYR A 286 -12.27 18.57 -6.69
C TYR A 286 -12.56 19.78 -7.58
N GLN A 287 -11.75 20.03 -8.59
CA GLN A 287 -11.93 21.13 -9.54
C GLN A 287 -11.86 20.56 -10.97
N THR A 288 -12.99 20.59 -11.66
CA THR A 288 -13.14 20.05 -13.01
C THR A 288 -13.12 21.13 -14.08
N VAL A 289 -13.07 22.39 -13.70
CA VAL A 289 -13.04 23.54 -14.60
C VAL A 289 -11.77 24.33 -14.33
N TYR A 290 -11.09 24.64 -15.40
CA TYR A 290 -9.91 25.51 -15.38
C TYR A 290 -10.29 26.89 -14.79
N GLY A 291 -9.45 27.42 -13.88
CA GLY A 291 -9.74 28.68 -13.16
C GLY A 291 -9.56 29.93 -14.04
N GLY A 292 -8.70 29.84 -14.99
CA GLY A 292 -8.37 30.92 -15.93
C GLY A 292 -7.21 31.77 -15.44
N GLY A 293 -6.86 32.80 -16.20
CA GLY A 293 -5.82 33.77 -15.83
C GLY A 293 -5.35 34.62 -16.99
N VAL A 294 -4.60 35.65 -16.67
CA VAL A 294 -3.81 36.43 -17.63
C VAL A 294 -2.36 36.17 -17.27
N GLY A 295 -1.67 35.39 -18.07
CA GLY A 295 -0.29 34.99 -17.78
C GLY A 295 0.63 36.17 -17.45
N ILE A 296 1.37 36.02 -16.37
CA ILE A 296 2.36 37.00 -15.91
C ILE A 296 3.74 36.68 -16.53
N THR A 297 3.89 35.52 -17.12
CA THR A 297 5.12 35.10 -17.79
C THR A 297 5.34 35.82 -19.12
N PRO A 298 6.59 35.93 -19.62
CA PRO A 298 6.86 36.53 -20.94
C PRO A 298 6.08 35.90 -22.11
N ALA A 299 5.60 34.69 -21.97
CA ALA A 299 4.76 33.99 -22.95
C ALA A 299 3.25 34.30 -22.82
N ASN A 300 2.82 35.03 -21.78
CA ASN A 300 1.41 35.38 -21.50
C ASN A 300 0.48 34.15 -21.35
N LEU A 301 1.02 33.05 -20.83
CA LEU A 301 0.29 31.82 -20.60
C LEU A 301 -0.20 31.79 -19.16
N ALA A 302 -1.52 31.81 -18.97
CA ALA A 302 -2.11 31.56 -17.66
C ALA A 302 -2.04 30.05 -17.36
N SER A 303 -1.79 29.69 -16.12
CA SER A 303 -1.60 28.28 -15.73
C SER A 303 -2.24 27.95 -14.38
N ASP A 304 -3.02 26.88 -14.37
CA ASP A 304 -3.47 26.22 -13.12
C ASP A 304 -2.56 25.03 -12.82
N VAL A 305 -2.40 24.71 -11.53
CA VAL A 305 -1.82 23.43 -11.12
C VAL A 305 -2.72 22.30 -11.60
N ALA A 306 -2.12 21.30 -12.20
CA ALA A 306 -2.75 20.07 -12.64
C ALA A 306 -2.18 18.88 -11.85
N ILE A 307 -3.04 18.12 -11.18
CA ILE A 307 -2.67 16.93 -10.42
C ILE A 307 -3.31 15.70 -11.05
N SER A 308 -2.49 14.69 -11.33
CA SER A 308 -2.94 13.36 -11.73
C SER A 308 -2.44 12.30 -10.77
N LYS A 309 -3.32 11.38 -10.36
CA LYS A 309 -2.96 10.17 -9.60
C LYS A 309 -3.14 8.94 -10.49
N TYR A 310 -2.07 8.16 -10.60
CA TYR A 310 -2.07 6.92 -11.38
C TYR A 310 -1.97 5.69 -10.48
N SER A 311 -2.50 4.56 -10.99
CA SER A 311 -2.25 3.25 -10.39
C SER A 311 -0.74 2.93 -10.34
N PRO A 312 -0.29 2.02 -9.46
CA PRO A 312 1.13 1.68 -9.33
C PRO A 312 1.81 1.21 -10.63
N ASP A 313 1.03 0.69 -11.57
CA ASP A 313 1.46 0.19 -12.89
C ASP A 313 1.17 1.18 -14.04
N GLY A 314 0.67 2.37 -13.75
CA GLY A 314 0.39 3.43 -14.72
C GLY A 314 -0.74 3.16 -15.71
N LYS A 315 -1.51 2.09 -15.52
CA LYS A 315 -2.57 1.68 -16.47
C LYS A 315 -3.92 2.30 -16.18
N GLN A 316 -4.08 2.97 -15.05
CA GLN A 316 -5.31 3.65 -14.67
C GLN A 316 -5.02 5.06 -14.18
N LEU A 317 -5.76 6.02 -14.67
CA LEU A 317 -5.89 7.34 -14.09
C LEU A 317 -6.94 7.23 -12.98
N LEU A 318 -6.51 7.33 -11.72
CA LEU A 318 -7.40 7.20 -10.57
C LEU A 318 -8.19 8.48 -10.33
N TYR A 319 -7.52 9.62 -10.46
CA TYR A 319 -8.15 10.93 -10.57
C TYR A 319 -7.22 11.92 -11.25
N ALA A 320 -7.81 12.96 -11.83
CA ALA A 320 -7.14 14.15 -12.32
C ALA A 320 -7.99 15.38 -12.00
N THR A 321 -7.35 16.47 -11.58
CA THR A 321 -8.02 17.69 -11.13
C THR A 321 -7.16 18.92 -11.36
N TYR A 322 -7.77 20.08 -11.48
CA TYR A 322 -7.09 21.37 -11.34
C TYR A 322 -7.01 21.79 -9.88
N ILE A 323 -6.09 22.68 -9.57
CA ILE A 323 -6.05 23.48 -8.36
C ILE A 323 -5.60 24.89 -8.76
N GLY A 324 -6.52 25.83 -8.85
CA GLY A 324 -6.19 27.15 -9.30
C GLY A 324 -7.28 28.18 -9.05
N GLY A 325 -6.94 29.43 -9.27
CA GLY A 325 -7.80 30.59 -9.21
C GLY A 325 -7.91 31.30 -10.56
N ASN A 326 -7.85 32.62 -10.59
CA ASN A 326 -8.01 33.41 -11.80
C ASN A 326 -6.70 34.00 -12.36
N ASN A 327 -5.55 33.56 -11.87
CA ASN A 327 -4.21 33.87 -12.36
C ASN A 327 -3.32 32.62 -12.31
N ASP A 328 -2.00 32.79 -12.29
CA ASP A 328 -1.03 31.71 -12.38
C ASP A 328 -0.82 30.99 -11.04
N GLU A 329 -0.75 29.67 -11.09
CA GLU A 329 -0.35 28.78 -10.01
C GLU A 329 0.79 27.84 -10.45
N TYR A 330 1.80 27.68 -9.59
CA TYR A 330 2.94 26.80 -9.82
C TYR A 330 3.17 25.86 -8.64
N PRO A 331 3.21 24.52 -8.84
CA PRO A 331 3.49 23.59 -7.76
C PRO A 331 5.01 23.45 -7.54
N HIS A 332 5.48 23.50 -6.31
CA HIS A 332 6.88 23.33 -5.97
C HIS A 332 7.21 21.94 -5.46
N SER A 333 6.37 21.39 -4.62
CA SER A 333 6.61 20.08 -4.01
C SER A 333 5.30 19.41 -3.57
N LEU A 334 5.27 18.10 -3.68
CA LEU A 334 4.16 17.25 -3.30
C LEU A 334 4.59 16.28 -2.18
N VAL A 335 3.70 16.02 -1.24
CA VAL A 335 3.86 14.94 -0.26
C VAL A 335 2.51 14.33 0.11
N VAL A 336 2.49 13.03 0.37
CA VAL A 336 1.28 12.32 0.84
C VAL A 336 1.48 11.95 2.31
N ASP A 337 0.48 12.27 3.15
CA ASP A 337 0.48 11.84 4.55
C ASP A 337 0.09 10.35 4.69
N ARG A 338 0.29 9.78 5.86
CA ARG A 338 -0.06 8.37 6.16
C ARG A 338 -1.54 8.02 6.00
N SER A 339 -2.40 9.02 5.94
CA SER A 339 -3.84 8.86 5.68
C SER A 339 -4.16 8.86 4.18
N GLY A 340 -3.14 9.05 3.34
CA GLY A 340 -3.27 9.13 1.88
C GLY A 340 -3.68 10.51 1.37
N ASN A 341 -3.74 11.55 2.22
CA ASN A 341 -4.05 12.89 1.79
C ASN A 341 -2.85 13.52 1.10
N LEU A 342 -3.08 14.17 -0.03
CA LEU A 342 -2.06 14.89 -0.77
C LEU A 342 -1.93 16.32 -0.25
N PHE A 343 -0.69 16.74 0.06
CA PHE A 343 -0.34 18.14 0.27
C PHE A 343 0.41 18.67 -0.95
N VAL A 344 0.05 19.86 -1.36
CA VAL A 344 0.68 20.59 -2.47
C VAL A 344 1.22 21.90 -1.91
N LEU A 345 2.52 22.09 -2.02
CA LEU A 345 3.18 23.39 -1.81
C LEU A 345 3.38 24.05 -3.17
N GLY A 346 3.08 25.31 -3.26
CA GLY A 346 3.31 26.07 -4.48
C GLY A 346 3.19 27.57 -4.27
N THR A 347 3.17 28.32 -5.37
CA THR A 347 2.93 29.76 -5.42
C THR A 347 1.71 30.08 -6.28
N THR A 348 0.99 31.11 -5.89
CA THR A 348 -0.20 31.59 -6.61
C THR A 348 -0.16 33.11 -6.79
N ALA A 349 -0.59 33.58 -7.96
CA ALA A 349 -0.91 34.96 -8.22
C ALA A 349 -2.41 35.28 -8.08
N SER A 350 -3.22 34.27 -7.79
CA SER A 350 -4.69 34.37 -7.73
C SER A 350 -5.16 34.89 -6.38
N GLN A 351 -5.87 36.00 -6.37
CA GLN A 351 -6.53 36.49 -5.15
C GLN A 351 -7.69 35.59 -4.70
N ASN A 352 -8.26 34.82 -5.62
CA ASN A 352 -9.37 33.89 -5.38
C ASN A 352 -8.90 32.42 -5.37
N PHE A 353 -7.60 32.17 -5.18
CA PHE A 353 -7.11 30.80 -4.94
C PHE A 353 -7.96 30.13 -3.87
N PRO A 354 -8.27 28.83 -3.99
CA PRO A 354 -9.20 28.16 -3.07
C PRO A 354 -8.64 27.91 -1.66
N ALA A 355 -8.02 28.91 -1.05
CA ALA A 355 -7.58 28.92 0.34
C ALA A 355 -8.80 29.17 1.24
N LYS A 356 -9.38 28.11 1.77
CA LYS A 356 -10.52 28.18 2.68
C LYS A 356 -10.32 27.20 3.82
N ASP A 357 -10.81 27.57 4.99
CA ASP A 357 -10.66 26.79 6.22
C ASP A 357 -9.15 26.60 6.61
N GLY A 358 -8.27 27.51 6.15
CA GLY A 358 -6.84 27.52 6.46
C GLY A 358 -6.46 28.60 7.48
N TYR A 359 -5.17 28.71 7.76
CA TYR A 359 -4.59 29.72 8.63
C TYR A 359 -4.81 31.13 8.08
N ASP A 360 -4.55 31.32 6.80
CA ASP A 360 -4.77 32.57 6.06
C ASP A 360 -5.56 32.26 4.79
N THR A 361 -6.66 32.96 4.58
CA THR A 361 -7.54 32.77 3.45
C THR A 361 -7.53 33.96 2.48
N THR A 362 -6.61 34.89 2.66
CA THR A 362 -6.48 36.12 1.89
C THR A 362 -5.11 36.24 1.23
N PHE A 363 -5.08 36.66 -0.02
CA PHE A 363 -3.88 37.01 -0.73
C PHE A 363 -3.21 38.25 -0.09
N ASN A 364 -1.91 38.15 0.22
CA ASN A 364 -1.21 39.13 1.05
C ASN A 364 -0.57 40.27 0.27
N GLY A 365 -0.40 40.10 -1.03
CA GLY A 365 0.15 41.15 -1.89
C GLY A 365 1.31 40.65 -2.75
N GLY A 366 2.03 41.61 -3.36
CA GLY A 366 3.07 41.29 -4.34
C GLY A 366 2.49 40.64 -5.59
N ASN A 367 3.32 39.90 -6.32
CA ASN A 367 2.90 39.18 -7.52
C ASN A 367 2.54 37.73 -7.26
N PHE A 368 3.12 37.14 -6.20
CA PHE A 368 2.90 35.76 -5.79
C PHE A 368 2.95 35.62 -4.28
N ASP A 369 2.03 34.81 -3.75
CA ASP A 369 2.06 34.27 -2.39
C ASP A 369 2.32 32.77 -2.42
N ILE A 370 2.90 32.22 -1.36
CA ILE A 370 2.98 30.79 -1.12
C ILE A 370 1.55 30.27 -0.84
N PHE A 371 1.22 29.11 -1.38
CA PHE A 371 0.05 28.37 -0.96
C PHE A 371 0.41 26.97 -0.45
N VAL A 372 -0.39 26.47 0.48
CA VAL A 372 -0.39 25.06 0.87
C VAL A 372 -1.82 24.54 0.74
N PHE A 373 -1.99 23.45 0.00
CA PHE A 373 -3.29 22.86 -0.27
C PHE A 373 -3.32 21.41 0.16
N LYS A 374 -4.39 20.97 0.82
CA LYS A 374 -4.58 19.59 1.24
C LYS A 374 -5.81 18.99 0.58
N MET A 375 -5.64 17.82 -0.05
CA MET A 375 -6.67 17.11 -0.81
C MET A 375 -6.89 15.69 -0.27
N SER A 376 -8.14 15.22 -0.38
CA SER A 376 -8.52 13.85 0.00
C SER A 376 -7.83 12.79 -0.87
N PRO A 377 -7.70 11.53 -0.40
CA PRO A 377 -7.01 10.46 -1.13
C PRO A 377 -7.64 10.10 -2.49
N ASP A 378 -8.92 10.39 -2.66
CA ASP A 378 -9.71 10.17 -3.88
C ASP A 378 -9.73 11.39 -4.82
N GLY A 379 -9.08 12.50 -4.44
CA GLY A 379 -9.05 13.73 -5.24
C GLY A 379 -10.35 14.50 -5.30
N ALA A 380 -11.37 14.12 -4.53
CA ALA A 380 -12.71 14.68 -4.63
C ALA A 380 -12.95 15.90 -3.71
N ALA A 381 -12.20 16.03 -2.65
CA ALA A 381 -12.44 17.05 -1.64
C ALA A 381 -11.16 17.80 -1.24
N ARG A 382 -11.29 19.14 -1.12
CA ARG A 382 -10.31 19.92 -0.38
C ARG A 382 -10.51 19.68 1.11
N LEU A 383 -9.44 19.36 1.82
CA LEU A 383 -9.42 19.16 3.27
C LEU A 383 -8.84 20.35 4.02
N GLY A 384 -8.15 21.26 3.33
CA GLY A 384 -7.59 22.50 3.83
C GLY A 384 -6.90 23.26 2.71
N GLY A 385 -6.75 24.57 2.89
CA GLY A 385 -5.99 25.41 1.96
C GLY A 385 -5.66 26.74 2.61
N THR A 386 -4.43 27.20 2.51
CA THR A 386 -3.98 28.46 3.12
C THR A 386 -3.01 29.19 2.21
N PHE A 387 -3.09 30.51 2.22
CA PHE A 387 -2.00 31.36 1.80
C PHE A 387 -0.94 31.48 2.90
N TYR A 388 0.24 31.88 2.51
CA TYR A 388 1.28 32.33 3.41
C TYR A 388 2.21 33.27 2.67
N GLY A 389 2.26 34.53 3.07
CA GLY A 389 3.07 35.53 2.40
C GLY A 389 3.04 36.88 3.09
N GLY A 390 3.58 37.88 2.45
CA GLY A 390 3.58 39.26 2.84
C GLY A 390 3.33 40.19 1.66
N SER A 391 3.80 41.41 1.74
CA SER A 391 3.48 42.42 0.72
C SER A 391 4.36 42.42 -0.51
N ALA A 392 5.35 41.54 -0.60
CA ALA A 392 6.25 41.40 -1.74
C ALA A 392 6.08 40.00 -2.38
N ARG A 393 7.03 39.57 -3.18
CA ARG A 393 7.02 38.29 -3.86
C ARG A 393 7.47 37.18 -2.93
N ASP A 394 6.66 36.16 -2.78
CA ASP A 394 6.91 35.05 -1.88
C ASP A 394 6.98 33.69 -2.62
N GLY A 395 7.85 32.80 -2.16
CA GLY A 395 8.00 31.45 -2.65
C GLY A 395 8.88 31.28 -3.89
N LEU A 396 9.37 32.35 -4.52
CA LEU A 396 10.10 32.26 -5.78
C LEU A 396 11.55 32.71 -5.59
N VAL A 397 12.48 31.86 -6.04
CA VAL A 397 13.92 32.13 -6.02
C VAL A 397 14.27 33.19 -7.05
N ALA A 398 15.27 34.03 -6.77
CA ALA A 398 15.67 35.12 -7.64
C ALA A 398 17.18 35.45 -7.53
N GLY A 399 17.66 36.19 -8.50
CA GLY A 399 19.02 36.72 -8.50
C GLY A 399 20.12 35.67 -8.69
N ALA A 400 21.18 35.74 -7.92
CA ALA A 400 22.36 34.86 -8.06
C ALA A 400 22.09 33.41 -7.64
N LEU A 401 21.01 33.14 -6.93
CA LEU A 401 20.61 31.81 -6.52
C LEU A 401 19.86 31.05 -7.63
N ARG A 402 19.37 31.74 -8.66
CA ARG A 402 18.80 31.14 -9.87
C ARG A 402 19.92 30.74 -10.82
N HIS A 403 20.43 29.52 -10.69
CA HIS A 403 21.49 29.00 -11.54
C HIS A 403 20.94 28.14 -12.69
N ASN A 404 19.99 27.24 -12.39
CA ASN A 404 19.36 26.38 -13.40
C ASN A 404 18.00 26.96 -13.82
N TYR A 405 17.49 26.47 -14.93
CA TYR A 405 16.19 26.83 -15.49
C TYR A 405 15.05 26.65 -14.47
N ALA A 406 15.04 25.50 -13.78
CA ALA A 406 13.98 25.13 -12.82
C ALA A 406 14.12 25.77 -11.42
N ASP A 407 15.14 26.61 -11.17
CA ASP A 407 15.43 27.09 -9.82
C ASP A 407 14.44 28.12 -9.29
N ASP A 408 13.66 28.78 -10.16
CA ASP A 408 12.63 29.75 -9.74
C ASP A 408 11.62 29.12 -8.75
N PHE A 409 11.26 27.85 -8.95
CA PHE A 409 10.21 27.16 -8.22
C PHE A 409 10.76 26.15 -7.19
N ARG A 410 11.91 26.45 -6.59
CA ARG A 410 12.48 25.63 -5.53
C ARG A 410 11.77 25.85 -4.21
N GLY A 411 11.50 24.76 -3.53
CA GLY A 411 10.91 24.67 -2.22
C GLY A 411 10.54 23.22 -1.92
N ASP A 412 10.42 22.87 -0.66
CA ASP A 412 10.11 21.50 -0.26
C ASP A 412 9.08 21.48 0.86
N ILE A 413 8.25 20.44 0.85
CA ILE A 413 7.25 20.14 1.88
C ILE A 413 7.47 18.73 2.41
N TYR A 414 7.38 18.58 3.71
CA TYR A 414 7.49 17.32 4.43
C TYR A 414 6.39 17.18 5.46
N THR A 415 5.89 15.97 5.67
CA THR A 415 4.94 15.67 6.75
C THR A 415 5.49 14.59 7.66
N ASP A 416 5.30 14.76 8.98
CA ASP A 416 5.59 13.71 9.95
C ASP A 416 4.43 12.71 10.10
N ASP A 417 4.63 11.71 10.94
CA ASP A 417 3.65 10.66 11.23
C ASP A 417 2.32 11.16 11.81
N THR A 418 2.31 12.38 12.36
CA THR A 418 1.11 13.03 12.91
C THR A 418 0.40 13.91 11.88
N GLY A 419 0.99 14.03 10.69
CA GLY A 419 0.53 14.93 9.63
C GLY A 419 0.94 16.39 9.85
N THR A 420 1.85 16.69 10.80
CA THR A 420 2.44 18.02 10.93
C THR A 420 3.22 18.36 9.67
N VAL A 421 3.02 19.57 9.16
CA VAL A 421 3.63 20.05 7.92
C VAL A 421 4.84 20.92 8.20
N TYR A 422 5.94 20.67 7.51
CA TYR A 422 7.17 21.47 7.52
C TYR A 422 7.47 21.93 6.11
N ILE A 423 7.86 23.19 5.96
CA ILE A 423 8.09 23.82 4.67
C ILE A 423 9.43 24.56 4.69
N ALA A 424 10.20 24.40 3.63
CA ALA A 424 11.38 25.18 3.31
C ALA A 424 11.14 25.91 1.98
N THR A 425 11.32 27.22 1.95
CA THR A 425 11.09 28.06 0.78
C THR A 425 11.84 29.40 0.94
N CYS A 426 11.44 30.48 0.27
CA CYS A 426 12.04 31.80 0.37
C CYS A 426 10.99 32.91 0.26
N THR A 427 11.37 34.15 0.62
CA THR A 427 10.50 35.33 0.58
C THR A 427 11.29 36.62 0.32
N GLN A 428 10.69 37.53 -0.43
CA GLN A 428 11.14 38.93 -0.51
C GLN A 428 10.36 39.86 0.43
N SER A 429 9.38 39.35 1.11
CA SER A 429 8.54 40.10 2.05
C SER A 429 9.25 40.29 3.40
N ASN A 430 9.24 41.48 3.89
CA ASN A 430 9.74 41.80 5.24
C ASN A 430 8.67 41.76 6.34
N ASN A 431 7.45 41.38 5.98
CA ASN A 431 6.27 41.39 6.82
C ASN A 431 5.45 40.08 6.77
N VAL A 432 6.07 38.94 6.40
CA VAL A 432 5.39 37.63 6.52
C VAL A 432 5.03 37.35 7.99
N PRO A 433 3.97 36.61 8.27
CA PRO A 433 3.58 36.29 9.65
C PRO A 433 4.65 35.45 10.35
N ILE A 434 5.40 36.06 11.27
CA ILE A 434 6.42 35.40 12.08
C ILE A 434 5.89 35.17 13.49
N THR A 435 6.06 33.97 14.01
CA THR A 435 5.56 33.61 15.34
C THR A 435 6.42 34.18 16.46
N ALA A 436 5.80 34.46 17.60
CA ALA A 436 6.52 34.87 18.79
C ALA A 436 7.56 33.81 19.21
N GLY A 437 8.79 34.23 19.47
CA GLY A 437 9.87 33.31 19.80
C GLY A 437 10.57 32.66 18.59
N ALA A 438 10.31 33.13 17.36
CA ALA A 438 11.06 32.70 16.18
C ALA A 438 12.55 32.90 16.35
N PHE A 439 13.36 32.09 15.69
CA PHE A 439 14.83 32.26 15.68
C PHE A 439 15.22 33.61 15.08
N GLN A 440 14.61 33.98 13.95
CA GLN A 440 14.81 35.29 13.29
C GLN A 440 13.44 35.90 12.97
N SER A 441 13.13 37.00 13.64
CA SER A 441 11.81 37.64 13.53
C SER A 441 11.72 38.73 12.45
N ALA A 442 12.85 39.13 11.87
CA ALA A 442 12.90 40.15 10.84
C ALA A 442 13.70 39.67 9.65
N SER A 443 13.29 40.10 8.45
CA SER A 443 14.03 39.88 7.21
C SER A 443 15.46 40.46 7.32
N GLY A 444 16.42 39.78 6.74
CA GLY A 444 17.83 40.19 6.75
C GLY A 444 18.29 40.88 5.48
N GLY A 445 17.61 40.62 4.35
CA GLY A 445 18.04 41.13 3.05
C GLY A 445 16.93 41.23 2.00
N GLY A 446 17.31 41.07 0.74
CA GLY A 446 16.37 41.15 -0.38
C GLY A 446 15.57 39.91 -0.66
N LEU A 447 16.16 38.73 -0.51
CA LEU A 447 15.53 37.43 -0.52
C LEU A 447 16.01 36.69 0.72
N ASP A 448 15.11 36.21 1.56
CA ASP A 448 15.44 35.42 2.74
C ASP A 448 14.86 34.01 2.63
N ALA A 449 15.60 33.02 3.06
CA ALA A 449 15.05 31.70 3.30
C ALA A 449 13.96 31.78 4.38
N LEU A 450 12.93 31.00 4.20
CA LEU A 450 11.75 30.93 5.06
C LEU A 450 11.48 29.49 5.43
N VAL A 451 11.40 29.21 6.73
CA VAL A 451 11.09 27.88 7.26
C VAL A 451 9.90 28.01 8.20
N LEU A 452 8.90 27.13 8.00
CA LEU A 452 7.66 27.22 8.77
C LEU A 452 7.00 25.84 8.96
N SER A 453 6.07 25.78 9.92
CA SER A 453 5.32 24.55 10.21
C SER A 453 3.85 24.85 10.48
N PHE A 454 2.98 24.05 9.85
CA PHE A 454 1.55 24.05 10.11
C PHE A 454 1.11 22.77 10.84
N ASP A 455 -0.06 22.83 11.47
CA ASP A 455 -0.75 21.63 11.90
C ASP A 455 -1.29 20.84 10.70
N SER A 456 -1.73 19.60 10.93
CA SER A 456 -2.22 18.70 9.87
C SER A 456 -3.49 19.17 9.16
N SER A 457 -4.21 20.15 9.72
CA SER A 457 -5.41 20.75 9.14
C SER A 457 -5.13 22.02 8.33
N LEU A 458 -3.91 22.54 8.37
CA LEU A 458 -3.48 23.84 7.82
C LEU A 458 -4.18 25.05 8.45
N GLN A 459 -4.87 24.90 9.58
CA GLN A 459 -5.62 25.97 10.26
C GLN A 459 -4.76 26.76 11.24
N ARG A 460 -3.66 26.21 11.68
CA ARG A 460 -2.79 26.84 12.66
C ARG A 460 -1.34 26.82 12.21
N LEU A 461 -0.74 28.02 12.09
CA LEU A 461 0.69 28.19 12.02
C LEU A 461 1.29 27.80 13.38
N ARG A 462 2.13 26.76 13.41
CA ARG A 462 2.81 26.29 14.63
C ARG A 462 3.97 27.20 14.94
N TRP A 463 4.79 27.45 13.97
CA TRP A 463 5.91 28.41 14.01
C TRP A 463 6.37 28.77 12.61
N SER A 464 7.03 29.89 12.50
CA SER A 464 7.66 30.39 11.28
C SER A 464 8.89 31.27 11.64
N THR A 465 9.91 31.22 10.79
CA THR A 465 11.13 32.02 10.99
C THR A 465 11.77 32.35 9.65
N TYR A 466 12.32 33.54 9.54
CA TYR A 466 13.32 33.82 8.52
C TYR A 466 14.61 33.05 8.82
N LEU A 467 15.41 32.79 7.80
CA LEU A 467 16.74 32.24 7.94
C LEU A 467 17.65 32.83 6.85
N GLY A 468 18.08 34.06 7.05
CA GLY A 468 18.84 34.79 6.06
C GLY A 468 19.52 36.04 6.64
N ARG A 469 20.31 36.70 5.81
CA ARG A 469 21.07 37.92 6.19
C ARG A 469 21.11 38.90 5.01
N SER A 470 22.22 39.66 4.91
CA SER A 470 22.35 40.81 4.01
C SER A 470 22.30 40.47 2.51
N GLY A 471 22.50 39.23 2.14
CA GLY A 471 22.45 38.77 0.74
C GLY A 471 21.08 38.23 0.36
N SER A 472 21.09 37.34 -0.65
CA SER A 472 19.95 36.49 -0.99
C SER A 472 20.13 35.10 -0.39
N ASP A 473 19.14 34.61 0.27
CA ASP A 473 19.11 33.33 0.97
C ASP A 473 17.84 32.56 0.58
N ALA A 474 17.94 31.28 0.32
CA ALA A 474 16.80 30.43 -0.03
C ALA A 474 16.93 29.04 0.59
N ALA A 475 15.82 28.41 0.96
CA ALA A 475 15.76 27.05 1.45
C ALA A 475 15.07 26.17 0.42
N TYR A 476 15.68 25.01 0.08
CA TYR A 476 15.25 24.14 -1.01
C TYR A 476 14.81 22.76 -0.56
N SER A 477 15.27 22.31 0.60
CA SER A 477 14.99 20.95 1.08
C SER A 477 14.76 20.95 2.58
N VAL A 478 13.79 20.12 3.02
CA VAL A 478 13.45 19.92 4.43
C VAL A 478 13.22 18.44 4.73
N LYS A 479 13.82 17.93 5.80
CA LYS A 479 13.71 16.53 6.24
C LYS A 479 13.70 16.43 7.76
N LEU A 480 13.00 15.42 8.30
CA LEU A 480 13.13 14.98 9.69
C LEU A 480 14.01 13.73 9.76
N ASP A 481 14.95 13.70 10.70
CA ASP A 481 15.67 12.48 11.02
C ASP A 481 14.85 11.56 11.95
N SER A 482 15.35 10.35 12.20
CA SER A 482 14.66 9.35 13.04
C SER A 482 14.50 9.79 14.50
N LYS A 483 15.28 10.80 14.92
CA LYS A 483 15.25 11.38 16.28
C LYS A 483 14.39 12.65 16.36
N GLY A 484 13.74 13.00 15.25
CA GLY A 484 12.86 14.15 15.17
C GLY A 484 13.58 15.50 15.09
N LYS A 485 14.85 15.59 14.66
CA LYS A 485 15.48 16.87 14.32
C LYS A 485 15.08 17.26 12.91
N LEU A 486 14.86 18.55 12.71
CA LEU A 486 14.54 19.10 11.41
C LEU A 486 15.81 19.58 10.71
N TRP A 487 16.07 19.09 9.52
CA TRP A 487 17.18 19.44 8.66
C TRP A 487 16.70 20.25 7.48
N VAL A 488 17.40 21.35 7.20
CA VAL A 488 17.06 22.29 6.11
C VAL A 488 18.35 22.63 5.35
N ALA A 489 18.26 22.76 4.04
CA ALA A 489 19.39 23.21 3.23
C ALA A 489 18.95 24.11 2.08
N GLY A 490 19.92 24.85 1.53
CA GLY A 490 19.67 25.73 0.42
C GLY A 490 20.93 26.44 -0.08
N GLY A 491 20.72 27.61 -0.70
CA GLY A 491 21.76 28.50 -1.21
C GLY A 491 21.77 29.86 -0.51
N THR A 492 22.92 30.51 -0.48
CA THR A 492 23.12 31.82 0.14
C THR A 492 24.14 32.65 -0.61
N THR A 493 23.90 33.93 -0.70
CA THR A 493 24.92 34.94 -1.06
C THR A 493 25.38 35.75 0.16
N SER A 494 24.85 35.44 1.33
CA SER A 494 25.17 36.12 2.60
C SER A 494 26.46 35.60 3.19
N ASN A 495 27.47 36.43 3.30
CA ASN A 495 28.74 36.10 3.97
C ASN A 495 28.66 36.19 5.51
N ASN A 496 27.49 36.48 6.03
CA ASN A 496 27.22 36.73 7.45
C ASN A 496 26.00 35.97 7.99
N LEU A 497 25.70 34.78 7.42
CA LEU A 497 24.63 33.94 7.97
C LEU A 497 24.76 33.76 9.48
N ASN A 498 23.59 33.55 10.13
CA ASN A 498 23.56 33.28 11.56
C ASN A 498 24.16 31.92 11.87
N MET A 499 25.44 31.91 12.19
CA MET A 499 26.14 30.68 12.57
C MET A 499 25.83 30.35 14.03
N VAL A 500 25.12 29.25 14.26
CA VAL A 500 24.88 28.70 15.58
C VAL A 500 25.64 27.39 15.73
N GLY A 501 26.38 27.25 16.82
CA GLY A 501 27.29 26.13 17.04
C GLY A 501 28.48 26.16 16.08
N SER A 502 29.40 25.19 16.18
CA SER A 502 30.51 25.01 15.25
C SER A 502 30.11 24.00 14.17
N GLY A 503 29.59 24.46 13.03
CA GLY A 503 29.34 23.63 11.86
C GLY A 503 30.65 23.18 11.18
N TYR A 504 30.54 22.36 10.15
CA TYR A 504 31.67 21.88 9.36
C TYR A 504 32.46 23.06 8.73
N GLN A 505 31.74 24.02 8.16
CA GLN A 505 32.31 25.25 7.58
C GLN A 505 31.61 26.46 8.22
N THR A 506 32.38 27.25 8.94
CA THR A 506 31.88 28.39 9.71
C THR A 506 31.92 29.72 8.97
N GLY A 507 32.62 29.80 7.84
CA GLY A 507 32.72 30.99 7.01
C GLY A 507 32.23 30.74 5.58
N TYR A 508 31.74 31.82 4.95
CA TYR A 508 31.41 31.84 3.54
C TYR A 508 32.65 31.54 2.70
N GLY A 509 32.55 30.59 1.77
CA GLY A 509 33.67 30.14 0.96
C GLY A 509 34.07 31.14 -0.10
N GLY A 510 33.10 31.82 -0.68
CA GLY A 510 33.33 32.85 -1.71
C GLY A 510 32.42 32.69 -2.93
N GLY A 511 32.82 33.33 -4.02
CA GLY A 511 32.09 33.26 -5.29
C GLY A 511 30.72 33.94 -5.28
N THR A 512 29.82 33.48 -6.16
CA THR A 512 28.49 34.08 -6.36
C THR A 512 27.46 33.57 -5.39
N ALA A 513 27.63 32.36 -4.88
CA ALA A 513 26.75 31.75 -3.88
C ALA A 513 27.46 30.57 -3.20
N ASP A 514 27.15 30.32 -1.94
CA ASP A 514 27.48 29.08 -1.22
C ASP A 514 26.23 28.28 -0.87
N GLY A 515 26.37 26.98 -0.70
CA GLY A 515 25.38 26.15 -0.02
C GLY A 515 25.38 26.36 1.48
N TRP A 516 24.31 26.03 2.14
CA TRP A 516 24.21 25.95 3.59
C TRP A 516 23.32 24.80 4.06
N ILE A 517 23.57 24.33 5.28
CA ILE A 517 22.80 23.27 5.94
C ILE A 517 22.55 23.72 7.39
N ALA A 518 21.31 23.50 7.86
CA ALA A 518 20.88 23.84 9.20
C ALA A 518 20.15 22.70 9.89
N CYS A 519 20.37 22.54 11.19
CA CYS A 519 19.63 21.70 12.10
C CYS A 519 18.71 22.57 12.98
N MET A 520 17.43 22.24 13.05
CA MET A 520 16.42 23.02 13.77
C MET A 520 15.56 22.13 14.68
N ARG A 521 14.92 22.74 15.67
CA ARG A 521 13.89 22.09 16.50
C ARG A 521 12.55 22.06 15.75
N PRO A 522 11.93 20.91 15.54
CA PRO A 522 10.66 20.80 14.78
C PRO A 522 9.44 21.37 15.52
N ASP A 523 9.52 21.50 16.85
CA ASP A 523 8.46 22.03 17.70
C ASP A 523 8.38 23.55 17.73
N SER A 524 9.48 24.24 17.47
CA SER A 524 9.63 25.69 17.68
C SER A 524 10.38 26.43 16.59
N GLY A 525 10.97 25.75 15.60
CA GLY A 525 11.78 26.38 14.56
C GLY A 525 13.10 27.02 15.08
N GLN A 526 13.50 26.69 16.32
CA GLN A 526 14.77 27.21 16.88
C GLN A 526 15.95 26.51 16.22
N LEU A 527 16.94 27.34 15.82
CA LEU A 527 18.16 26.86 15.19
C LEU A 527 19.05 26.16 16.24
N ILE A 528 19.51 24.99 15.95
CA ILE A 528 20.41 24.19 16.78
C ILE A 528 21.84 24.35 16.27
N LYS A 529 22.05 24.26 14.96
CA LYS A 529 23.34 24.30 14.32
C LYS A 529 23.23 24.70 12.85
N THR A 530 24.25 25.42 12.35
CA THR A 530 24.37 25.82 10.94
C THR A 530 25.77 25.55 10.44
N SER A 531 25.88 25.26 9.14
CA SER A 531 27.13 25.18 8.40
C SER A 531 26.97 25.77 7.02
N TYR A 532 27.91 26.54 6.55
CA TYR A 532 28.13 26.75 5.13
C TYR A 532 28.61 25.42 4.51
N PHE A 533 28.45 25.31 3.22
CA PHE A 533 29.04 24.25 2.42
C PHE A 533 29.35 24.78 1.02
N GLY A 534 30.60 25.16 0.80
CA GLY A 534 31.01 25.76 -0.45
C GLY A 534 32.51 25.95 -0.60
N THR A 535 32.89 26.45 -1.76
CA THR A 535 34.24 26.72 -2.20
C THR A 535 34.46 28.22 -2.40
N SER A 536 35.52 28.63 -3.11
CA SER A 536 35.72 30.02 -3.52
C SER A 536 34.98 30.43 -4.79
N ASP A 537 34.08 29.58 -5.29
CA ASP A 537 33.32 29.80 -6.51
C ASP A 537 31.81 29.55 -6.22
N TYR A 538 30.97 29.40 -7.24
CA TYR A 538 29.54 29.06 -7.08
C TYR A 538 29.34 27.70 -6.46
N ASP A 539 28.52 27.62 -5.42
CA ASP A 539 28.06 26.37 -4.78
C ASP A 539 26.64 26.52 -4.28
N GLN A 540 25.82 25.48 -4.39
CA GLN A 540 24.48 25.38 -3.74
C GLN A 540 24.17 23.94 -3.32
N VAL A 541 23.44 23.79 -2.21
CA VAL A 541 22.89 22.52 -1.76
C VAL A 541 21.41 22.49 -2.14
N TYR A 542 21.04 21.56 -3.01
CA TYR A 542 19.67 21.44 -3.52
C TYR A 542 18.82 20.45 -2.73
N PHE A 543 19.42 19.36 -2.29
CA PHE A 543 18.70 18.27 -1.61
C PHE A 543 19.44 17.79 -0.37
N LEU A 544 18.63 17.37 0.60
CA LEU A 544 19.05 16.63 1.78
C LEU A 544 18.34 15.30 1.87
N ASP A 545 18.99 14.31 2.44
CA ASP A 545 18.37 13.11 2.99
C ASP A 545 19.18 12.56 4.17
N THR A 546 18.60 11.67 4.94
CA THR A 546 19.26 11.00 6.06
C THR A 546 19.26 9.50 5.86
N ASP A 547 20.35 8.86 6.26
CA ASP A 547 20.42 7.41 6.31
C ASP A 547 19.82 6.86 7.62
N VAL A 548 19.81 5.55 7.77
CA VAL A 548 19.27 4.85 8.97
C VAL A 548 20.05 5.14 10.25
N ASP A 549 21.25 5.68 10.14
CA ASP A 549 22.11 6.11 11.27
C ASP A 549 22.02 7.63 11.53
N ASP A 550 21.05 8.32 10.90
CA ASP A 550 20.85 9.76 10.92
C ASP A 550 22.08 10.59 10.45
N GLN A 551 22.94 10.02 9.59
CA GLN A 551 23.96 10.81 8.92
C GLN A 551 23.30 11.67 7.84
N ILE A 552 23.82 12.88 7.64
CA ILE A 552 23.25 13.87 6.73
C ILE A 552 23.92 13.72 5.37
N TYR A 553 23.15 13.42 4.37
CA TYR A 553 23.59 13.46 2.99
C TYR A 553 23.05 14.70 2.30
N ALA A 554 23.90 15.33 1.52
CA ALA A 554 23.52 16.46 0.70
C ALA A 554 23.99 16.27 -0.74
N MET A 555 23.16 16.73 -1.67
CA MET A 555 23.48 16.79 -3.09
C MET A 555 23.37 18.23 -3.58
N GLY A 556 24.37 18.66 -4.33
CA GLY A 556 24.41 20.00 -4.84
C GLY A 556 25.28 20.19 -6.08
N GLN A 557 25.42 21.43 -6.46
CA GLN A 557 26.25 21.88 -7.59
C GLN A 557 27.41 22.74 -7.12
N THR A 558 28.52 22.67 -7.87
CA THR A 558 29.73 23.48 -7.62
C THR A 558 30.42 23.86 -8.93
N MET A 559 30.96 25.02 -9.00
CA MET A 559 31.91 25.45 -10.05
C MET A 559 33.32 25.60 -9.50
N GLY A 560 33.48 25.35 -8.22
CA GLY A 560 34.76 25.42 -7.54
C GLY A 560 35.53 24.11 -7.47
N ALA A 561 36.66 24.16 -6.81
CA ALA A 561 37.52 22.99 -6.67
C ALA A 561 37.13 22.17 -5.45
N MET A 562 36.56 20.96 -5.69
CA MET A 562 36.26 19.99 -4.65
C MET A 562 37.06 18.70 -4.85
N THR A 563 37.81 18.31 -3.83
CA THR A 563 38.57 17.06 -3.83
C THR A 563 37.75 15.96 -3.16
N ARG A 564 37.45 14.91 -3.89
CA ARG A 564 36.72 13.76 -3.37
C ARG A 564 37.49 13.01 -2.27
N THR A 565 36.76 12.40 -1.37
CA THR A 565 37.33 11.50 -0.37
C THR A 565 38.00 10.29 -1.05
N PRO A 566 39.20 9.90 -0.65
CA PRO A 566 39.88 8.75 -1.23
C PRO A 566 39.02 7.46 -1.19
N GLY A 567 38.98 6.76 -2.32
CA GLY A 567 38.22 5.52 -2.45
C GLY A 567 36.76 5.69 -2.90
N THR A 568 36.23 6.93 -3.00
CA THR A 568 34.89 7.15 -3.58
C THR A 568 34.92 7.07 -5.11
N PHE A 569 33.84 6.68 -5.72
CA PHE A 569 33.62 6.71 -7.16
C PHE A 569 33.39 8.16 -7.61
N GLY A 570 33.85 8.52 -8.79
CA GLY A 570 33.76 9.88 -9.35
C GLY A 570 35.11 10.45 -9.68
N GLN A 571 35.14 11.75 -9.98
CA GLN A 571 36.34 12.51 -10.34
C GLN A 571 36.42 13.76 -9.47
N ASN A 572 37.63 14.32 -9.30
CA ASN A 572 37.79 15.58 -8.59
C ASN A 572 37.31 16.76 -9.45
N ASN A 573 36.79 17.79 -8.81
CA ASN A 573 36.45 19.08 -9.41
C ASN A 573 35.34 18.98 -10.49
N MET A 574 34.41 18.01 -10.40
CA MET A 574 33.24 17.97 -11.27
C MET A 574 32.12 18.86 -10.71
N GLY A 575 31.13 19.20 -11.57
CA GLY A 575 30.13 20.22 -11.27
C GLY A 575 28.99 19.79 -10.38
N GLN A 576 28.81 18.51 -10.12
CA GLN A 576 27.89 17.99 -9.14
C GLN A 576 28.64 17.37 -7.97
N PHE A 577 28.13 17.55 -6.74
CA PHE A 577 28.70 16.90 -5.58
C PHE A 577 27.65 16.15 -4.76
N ILE A 578 28.10 15.12 -4.07
CA ILE A 578 27.39 14.43 -2.99
C ILE A 578 28.33 14.41 -1.80
N CYS A 579 27.82 14.83 -0.64
CA CYS A 579 28.57 14.74 0.60
C CYS A 579 27.75 14.03 1.69
N ARG A 580 28.47 13.46 2.67
CA ARG A 580 27.90 12.96 3.92
C ARG A 580 28.58 13.65 5.10
N LEU A 581 27.77 14.27 5.92
CA LEU A 581 28.18 14.89 7.18
C LEU A 581 27.65 14.04 8.35
N ASN A 582 28.29 14.10 9.48
CA ASN A 582 27.80 13.47 10.68
C ASN A 582 26.52 14.17 11.20
N ASN A 583 25.75 13.47 12.03
CA ASN A 583 24.48 13.97 12.60
C ASN A 583 24.65 15.12 13.63
N THR A 584 25.87 15.57 13.84
CA THR A 584 26.24 16.81 14.57
C THR A 584 26.69 17.95 13.68
N LEU A 585 26.68 17.74 12.36
CA LEU A 585 27.00 18.74 11.32
C LEU A 585 28.40 19.41 11.47
N ASP A 586 29.39 18.73 12.04
CA ASP A 586 30.73 19.26 12.26
C ASP A 586 31.84 18.51 11.51
N THR A 587 31.56 17.35 10.97
CA THR A 587 32.55 16.48 10.34
C THR A 587 32.04 16.00 8.98
N LEU A 588 32.81 16.30 7.93
CA LEU A 588 32.64 15.74 6.60
C LEU A 588 33.22 14.34 6.58
N GLN A 589 32.37 13.36 6.35
CA GLN A 589 32.71 11.94 6.35
C GLN A 589 32.98 11.42 4.95
N LEU A 590 32.33 12.01 3.94
CA LEU A 590 32.40 11.59 2.55
C LEU A 590 32.15 12.79 1.64
N LEU A 591 32.90 12.89 0.57
CA LEU A 591 32.67 13.80 -0.54
C LEU A 591 32.98 13.06 -1.85
N THR A 592 32.10 13.17 -2.82
CA THR A 592 32.38 12.78 -4.21
C THR A 592 31.83 13.82 -5.16
N THR A 593 32.46 13.94 -6.32
CA THR A 593 31.99 14.80 -7.40
C THR A 593 31.85 13.99 -8.69
N PHE A 594 30.86 14.32 -9.51
CA PHE A 594 30.58 13.65 -10.77
C PHE A 594 30.17 14.64 -11.86
N GLY A 595 30.32 14.22 -13.10
CA GLY A 595 30.10 15.03 -14.29
C GLY A 595 31.04 14.56 -15.41
N SER A 596 30.96 15.17 -16.57
CA SER A 596 31.87 14.93 -17.72
C SER A 596 32.85 16.09 -17.96
N VAL A 597 32.49 17.28 -17.48
CA VAL A 597 33.31 18.50 -17.60
C VAL A 597 33.62 19.08 -16.23
N ALA A 598 34.88 19.35 -15.97
CA ALA A 598 35.31 19.89 -14.69
C ALA A 598 34.78 21.32 -14.44
N ARG A 599 34.34 21.57 -13.20
CA ARG A 599 33.82 22.87 -12.75
C ARG A 599 32.63 23.37 -13.55
N THR A 600 31.79 22.44 -14.03
CA THR A 600 30.62 22.76 -14.82
C THR A 600 29.40 22.05 -14.22
N ALA A 601 28.41 22.82 -13.80
CA ALA A 601 27.13 22.31 -13.31
C ALA A 601 26.26 21.82 -14.49
N GLN A 602 26.44 20.57 -14.88
CA GLN A 602 25.84 19.99 -16.07
C GLN A 602 24.40 19.51 -15.91
N LEU A 603 23.98 19.16 -14.70
CA LEU A 603 22.66 18.62 -14.41
C LEU A 603 21.86 19.59 -13.53
N CYS A 604 20.65 19.90 -13.95
CA CYS A 604 19.65 20.49 -13.07
C CYS A 604 19.09 19.40 -12.15
N PRO A 605 19.31 19.47 -10.82
CA PRO A 605 18.89 18.42 -9.90
C PRO A 605 17.36 18.34 -9.77
N SER A 606 16.76 17.13 -9.80
CA SER A 606 15.30 16.92 -9.69
C SER A 606 14.88 16.05 -8.51
N ALA A 607 15.70 15.08 -8.09
CA ALA A 607 15.46 14.24 -6.92
C ALA A 607 16.75 13.66 -6.34
N PHE A 608 16.69 13.35 -5.03
CA PHE A 608 17.80 12.77 -4.27
C PHE A 608 17.28 11.93 -3.12
N MET A 609 17.95 10.79 -2.83
CA MET A 609 17.58 9.92 -1.72
C MET A 609 18.73 8.98 -1.35
N VAL A 610 18.76 8.57 -0.08
CA VAL A 610 19.61 7.48 0.43
C VAL A 610 18.71 6.37 0.96
N ASP A 611 18.86 5.17 0.42
CA ASP A 611 18.01 4.02 0.78
C ASP A 611 18.42 3.35 2.10
N TYR A 612 17.65 2.33 2.50
CA TYR A 612 17.94 1.52 3.69
C TYR A 612 19.25 0.74 3.61
N CYS A 613 19.82 0.56 2.41
CA CYS A 613 21.10 -0.11 2.15
C CYS A 613 22.27 0.87 2.03
N TYR A 614 22.03 2.14 2.27
CA TYR A 614 22.98 3.27 2.10
C TYR A 614 23.37 3.52 0.64
N ASN A 615 22.61 3.02 -0.33
CA ASN A 615 22.79 3.43 -1.72
C ASN A 615 22.27 4.85 -1.92
N ILE A 616 22.95 5.60 -2.76
CA ILE A 616 22.69 7.02 -2.99
C ILE A 616 22.11 7.17 -4.38
N TYR A 617 20.89 7.70 -4.47
CA TYR A 617 20.13 7.88 -5.68
C TYR A 617 20.06 9.35 -6.07
N VAL A 618 20.33 9.63 -7.32
CA VAL A 618 20.29 10.98 -7.91
C VAL A 618 19.46 10.95 -9.20
N SER A 619 18.59 11.93 -9.36
CA SER A 619 17.97 12.28 -10.63
C SER A 619 18.27 13.74 -10.96
N GLY A 620 18.58 14.02 -12.19
CA GLY A 620 18.74 15.35 -12.75
C GLY A 620 18.62 15.29 -14.28
N TRP A 621 18.57 16.43 -14.91
CA TRP A 621 18.42 16.52 -16.35
C TRP A 621 19.35 17.60 -16.91
N GLY A 622 19.62 17.54 -18.21
CA GLY A 622 20.36 18.52 -18.94
C GLY A 622 19.67 18.89 -20.23
N SER A 623 19.66 20.16 -20.64
CA SER A 623 19.01 20.55 -21.88
C SER A 623 19.51 21.88 -22.47
N ASN A 624 20.64 22.39 -22.02
CA ASN A 624 21.23 23.66 -22.50
C ASN A 624 20.26 24.87 -22.45
N ILE A 625 19.25 24.83 -21.56
CA ILE A 625 18.27 25.91 -21.39
C ILE A 625 18.85 27.01 -20.48
N PRO A 626 18.76 28.31 -20.89
CA PRO A 626 19.21 29.42 -20.02
C PRO A 626 18.43 29.43 -18.67
N PRO A 627 19.06 29.92 -17.57
CA PRO A 627 20.35 30.64 -17.53
C PRO A 627 21.57 29.74 -17.58
N ASN A 628 21.47 28.43 -17.31
CA ASN A 628 22.62 27.53 -17.37
C ASN A 628 22.78 26.94 -18.77
N SER A 629 23.45 27.66 -19.65
CA SER A 629 23.74 27.23 -21.02
C SER A 629 24.76 26.09 -21.16
N GLN A 630 25.23 25.52 -20.04
CA GLN A 630 26.12 24.36 -20.00
C GLN A 630 25.47 23.10 -19.44
N SER A 631 24.19 23.18 -19.16
CA SER A 631 23.40 22.01 -18.74
C SER A 631 23.30 21.02 -19.89
N THR A 632 23.83 19.82 -19.69
CA THR A 632 23.77 18.74 -20.70
C THR A 632 24.09 17.39 -20.09
N THR A 633 23.44 16.34 -20.56
CA THR A 633 23.76 14.96 -20.20
C THR A 633 24.90 14.36 -21.03
N SER A 634 25.37 15.07 -22.08
CA SER A 634 26.41 14.58 -22.95
C SER A 634 27.72 14.25 -22.21
N GLY A 635 28.29 13.09 -22.50
CA GLY A 635 29.57 12.64 -21.93
C GLY A 635 29.46 12.07 -20.50
N LEU A 636 28.30 12.04 -19.88
CA LEU A 636 28.09 11.38 -18.60
C LEU A 636 28.20 9.85 -18.76
N ILE A 637 28.70 9.20 -17.70
CA ILE A 637 28.96 7.75 -17.70
C ILE A 637 27.64 7.00 -17.46
N VAL A 638 27.38 5.99 -18.28
CA VAL A 638 26.28 5.02 -18.06
C VAL A 638 26.83 3.64 -17.77
N THR A 639 26.08 2.82 -17.07
CA THR A 639 26.45 1.43 -16.83
C THR A 639 26.07 0.54 -18.03
N PRO A 640 26.72 -0.61 -18.19
CA PRO A 640 26.43 -1.52 -19.32
C PRO A 640 24.99 -2.02 -19.38
N ASN A 641 24.25 -1.95 -18.26
CA ASN A 641 22.84 -2.32 -18.11
C ASN A 641 21.91 -1.08 -18.10
N ALA A 642 22.34 0.05 -18.63
CA ALA A 642 21.50 1.25 -18.73
C ALA A 642 20.23 0.97 -19.53
N LEU A 643 19.10 1.54 -19.12
CA LEU A 643 17.86 1.52 -19.90
C LEU A 643 18.03 2.24 -21.24
N GLN A 644 18.74 3.36 -21.21
CA GLN A 644 19.12 4.14 -22.38
C GLN A 644 20.60 4.48 -22.26
N SER A 645 21.40 4.07 -23.24
CA SER A 645 22.87 4.25 -23.23
C SER A 645 23.35 5.45 -24.02
N THR A 646 22.49 6.07 -24.80
CA THR A 646 22.77 7.25 -25.63
C THR A 646 21.89 8.41 -25.23
N THR A 647 22.35 9.63 -25.41
CA THR A 647 21.65 10.88 -25.13
C THR A 647 21.88 11.86 -26.26
N ASP A 648 20.90 12.69 -26.54
CA ASP A 648 21.07 13.87 -27.38
C ASP A 648 21.63 15.08 -26.61
N GLY A 649 21.72 14.96 -25.29
CA GLY A 649 22.21 15.96 -24.35
C GLY A 649 21.11 16.62 -23.53
N ALA A 650 19.83 16.32 -23.83
CA ALA A 650 18.65 16.93 -23.24
C ALA A 650 17.73 15.92 -22.56
N ASP A 651 18.30 14.90 -21.95
CA ASP A 651 17.62 13.81 -21.24
C ASP A 651 17.72 13.93 -19.73
N PHE A 652 16.95 13.09 -19.03
CA PHE A 652 17.21 12.77 -17.62
C PHE A 652 18.44 11.89 -17.48
N TYR A 653 19.15 12.06 -16.38
CA TYR A 653 20.24 11.22 -15.95
C TYR A 653 19.96 10.67 -14.56
N LEU A 654 19.85 9.36 -14.47
CA LEU A 654 19.58 8.61 -13.26
C LEU A 654 20.87 7.90 -12.85
N TYR A 655 21.30 8.13 -11.62
CA TYR A 655 22.62 7.76 -11.14
C TYR A 655 22.53 7.18 -9.73
N VAL A 656 23.06 5.98 -9.51
CA VAL A 656 23.02 5.27 -8.22
C VAL A 656 24.41 4.84 -7.82
N LEU A 657 24.88 5.37 -6.69
CA LEU A 657 26.11 4.93 -6.04
C LEU A 657 25.79 3.93 -4.93
N GLY A 658 26.65 2.92 -4.82
CA GLY A 658 26.64 2.00 -3.70
C GLY A 658 27.09 2.68 -2.40
N ARG A 659 26.96 1.95 -1.31
CA ARG A 659 27.35 2.39 0.04
C ARG A 659 28.70 3.08 0.07
N ASP A 660 28.80 4.21 0.82
CA ASP A 660 29.96 5.06 0.93
C ASP A 660 30.44 5.64 -0.42
N ALA A 661 29.56 5.73 -1.41
CA ALA A 661 29.86 6.18 -2.77
C ALA A 661 31.08 5.48 -3.41
N LYS A 662 31.38 4.23 -3.05
CA LYS A 662 32.59 3.53 -3.54
C LYS A 662 32.45 2.97 -4.95
N THR A 663 31.22 2.63 -5.34
CA THR A 663 30.94 1.95 -6.62
C THR A 663 29.77 2.60 -7.30
N LEU A 664 29.84 2.70 -8.64
CA LEU A 664 28.67 2.99 -9.47
C LEU A 664 27.85 1.70 -9.59
N GLN A 665 26.63 1.73 -9.06
CA GLN A 665 25.72 0.60 -9.13
C GLN A 665 24.90 0.64 -10.43
N TYR A 666 24.41 1.82 -10.78
CA TYR A 666 23.58 2.01 -11.95
C TYR A 666 23.67 3.45 -12.46
N ALA A 667 23.69 3.62 -13.76
CA ALA A 667 23.54 4.92 -14.39
C ALA A 667 22.93 4.75 -15.77
N THR A 668 21.94 5.58 -16.09
CA THR A 668 21.21 5.55 -17.37
C THR A 668 20.76 6.94 -17.75
N PHE A 669 20.60 7.18 -19.04
CA PHE A 669 19.75 8.24 -19.54
C PHE A 669 18.31 7.78 -19.58
N PHE A 670 17.37 8.74 -19.68
CA PHE A 670 15.95 8.46 -19.91
C PHE A 670 15.28 9.70 -20.52
N GLY A 671 14.90 9.60 -21.78
CA GLY A 671 14.29 10.71 -22.52
C GLY A 671 14.07 10.38 -23.98
N GLY A 672 13.60 11.35 -24.76
CA GLY A 672 13.42 11.28 -26.18
C GLY A 672 14.74 11.24 -26.94
N THR A 673 14.69 11.27 -28.25
CA THR A 673 15.88 11.28 -29.11
C THR A 673 16.00 12.55 -29.92
N GLN A 674 15.00 13.42 -29.86
CA GLN A 674 14.89 14.65 -30.59
C GLN A 674 14.24 15.79 -29.81
N SER A 675 13.73 15.50 -28.61
CA SER A 675 13.04 16.47 -27.76
C SER A 675 13.85 16.81 -26.52
N ASP A 676 13.72 18.04 -26.05
CA ASP A 676 14.24 18.45 -24.75
C ASP A 676 13.31 17.96 -23.66
N ASP A 677 13.79 17.00 -22.84
CA ASP A 677 13.04 16.45 -21.72
C ASP A 677 13.57 17.03 -20.40
N HIS A 678 12.75 17.82 -19.73
CA HIS A 678 13.18 18.59 -18.57
C HIS A 678 12.07 18.68 -17.49
N VAL A 679 12.33 19.45 -16.44
CA VAL A 679 11.35 19.82 -15.43
C VAL A 679 11.28 21.33 -15.36
N ASP A 680 10.10 21.92 -15.36
CA ASP A 680 9.92 23.35 -15.26
C ASP A 680 10.09 23.91 -13.86
N GLY A 681 10.11 23.03 -12.86
CA GLY A 681 10.34 23.41 -11.46
C GLY A 681 10.14 22.26 -10.50
N GLY A 682 10.20 22.58 -9.21
CA GLY A 682 9.78 21.67 -8.15
C GLY A 682 10.73 20.51 -7.84
N THR A 683 10.22 19.59 -7.04
CA THR A 683 10.96 18.47 -6.46
C THR A 683 10.24 17.16 -6.73
N SER A 684 10.89 16.24 -7.43
CA SER A 684 10.41 14.86 -7.56
C SER A 684 11.00 13.97 -6.45
N ARG A 685 10.55 12.72 -6.34
CA ARG A 685 10.92 11.90 -5.19
C ARG A 685 11.32 10.48 -5.56
N PHE A 686 12.26 9.94 -4.80
CA PHE A 686 12.48 8.50 -4.67
C PHE A 686 11.76 7.99 -3.42
N ASP A 687 11.25 6.76 -3.46
CA ASP A 687 10.92 6.05 -2.24
C ASP A 687 12.15 5.32 -1.67
N LYS A 688 12.11 4.98 -0.39
CA LYS A 688 13.24 4.30 0.29
C LYS A 688 13.52 2.87 -0.22
N SER A 689 12.72 2.36 -1.15
CA SER A 689 12.99 1.11 -1.87
C SER A 689 13.82 1.32 -3.14
N GLY A 690 14.16 2.57 -3.48
CA GLY A 690 14.93 2.92 -4.67
C GLY A 690 14.09 3.08 -5.93
N ILE A 691 12.80 3.35 -5.81
CA ILE A 691 11.92 3.65 -6.94
C ILE A 691 11.87 5.16 -7.13
N ILE A 692 12.09 5.65 -8.35
CA ILE A 692 11.86 7.06 -8.68
C ILE A 692 10.45 7.29 -9.21
N TYR A 693 9.87 8.42 -8.79
CA TYR A 693 8.63 9.00 -9.25
C TYR A 693 8.95 10.38 -9.82
N GLN A 694 8.87 10.55 -11.13
CA GLN A 694 9.29 11.75 -11.84
C GLN A 694 8.20 12.25 -12.77
N SER A 695 7.80 13.52 -12.62
CA SER A 695 6.99 14.27 -13.56
C SER A 695 7.92 15.08 -14.46
N VAL A 696 7.68 15.11 -15.75
CA VAL A 696 8.59 15.70 -16.73
C VAL A 696 7.81 16.49 -17.78
N CYS A 697 8.44 17.49 -18.32
CA CYS A 697 8.03 18.16 -19.53
C CYS A 697 8.68 17.41 -20.71
N ALA A 698 7.90 16.58 -21.38
CA ALA A 698 8.36 15.73 -22.46
C ALA A 698 7.93 16.26 -23.81
N SER A 699 8.73 15.95 -24.84
CA SER A 699 8.45 16.33 -26.24
C SER A 699 8.32 17.84 -26.43
N CYS A 700 9.22 18.64 -25.79
CA CYS A 700 9.19 20.10 -25.78
C CYS A 700 9.87 20.77 -27.00
N PRO A 701 9.83 22.10 -27.10
CA PRO A 701 9.36 22.96 -28.21
C PRO A 701 10.20 23.04 -29.47
N ASP A 702 11.38 22.48 -29.58
CA ASP A 702 12.15 22.47 -30.82
C ASP A 702 11.77 21.26 -31.71
N ALA A 703 10.86 20.42 -31.24
CA ALA A 703 10.33 19.24 -31.91
C ALA A 703 9.10 19.59 -32.81
N PRO A 704 8.82 18.82 -33.87
CA PRO A 704 7.58 18.95 -34.62
C PRO A 704 6.36 18.77 -33.73
N PRO A 705 5.26 19.51 -33.91
CA PRO A 705 4.03 19.31 -33.15
C PRO A 705 3.58 17.86 -33.17
N GLY A 706 3.27 17.32 -31.98
CA GLY A 706 2.82 15.92 -31.80
C GLY A 706 3.97 14.90 -31.87
N LEU A 707 5.22 15.30 -31.64
CA LEU A 707 6.33 14.37 -31.48
C LEU A 707 6.04 13.41 -30.32
N ASN A 708 6.25 12.11 -30.51
CA ASN A 708 6.04 11.04 -29.52
C ASN A 708 7.32 10.22 -29.39
N ASP A 709 8.43 10.87 -29.05
CA ASP A 709 9.72 10.19 -28.92
C ASP A 709 10.13 9.89 -27.47
N PHE A 710 9.41 10.44 -26.48
CA PHE A 710 9.62 10.08 -25.08
C PHE A 710 9.29 8.60 -24.84
N PRO A 711 10.13 7.83 -24.10
CA PRO A 711 9.94 6.40 -23.91
C PRO A 711 8.68 6.09 -23.10
N ILE A 712 7.64 5.57 -23.74
CA ILE A 712 6.35 5.22 -23.13
C ILE A 712 6.19 3.71 -23.05
N THR A 713 5.67 3.21 -21.91
CA THR A 713 5.41 1.78 -21.74
C THR A 713 4.08 1.37 -22.40
N PRO A 714 4.00 0.17 -23.02
CA PRO A 714 2.75 -0.32 -23.57
C PRO A 714 1.66 -0.53 -22.54
N GLY A 715 0.42 -0.23 -22.90
CA GLY A 715 -0.76 -0.49 -22.07
C GLY A 715 -0.98 0.51 -20.93
N VAL A 716 -0.24 1.60 -20.88
CA VAL A 716 -0.50 2.74 -20.00
C VAL A 716 -1.72 3.53 -20.43
N VAL A 717 -2.22 4.36 -19.53
CA VAL A 717 -3.48 5.09 -19.74
C VAL A 717 -3.40 6.08 -20.91
N PHE A 718 -2.26 6.76 -21.10
CA PHE A 718 -2.05 7.71 -22.20
C PHE A 718 -0.73 7.42 -22.94
N PRO A 719 -0.78 6.59 -23.97
CA PRO A 719 0.43 6.13 -24.67
C PRO A 719 0.97 7.13 -25.69
N THR A 720 0.25 8.21 -25.99
CA THR A 720 0.62 9.19 -27.04
C THR A 720 0.52 10.61 -26.54
N ASN A 721 1.46 11.46 -26.97
CA ASN A 721 1.34 12.90 -26.79
C ASN A 721 0.22 13.43 -27.70
N VAL A 722 -0.77 14.07 -27.11
CA VAL A 722 -1.90 14.70 -27.80
C VAL A 722 -1.89 16.24 -27.67
N SER A 723 -0.92 16.79 -26.92
CA SER A 723 -0.74 18.22 -26.79
C SER A 723 -0.05 18.83 -28.01
N TYR A 724 -0.19 20.13 -28.15
CA TYR A 724 0.37 20.85 -29.31
C TYR A 724 1.90 21.00 -29.21
N ARG A 725 2.45 21.17 -27.99
CA ARG A 725 3.88 21.35 -27.73
C ARG A 725 4.37 20.37 -26.69
N CYS A 726 4.55 20.87 -25.46
CA CYS A 726 5.00 20.07 -24.35
C CYS A 726 3.87 19.24 -23.74
N SER A 727 4.17 18.05 -23.31
CA SER A 727 3.26 17.22 -22.52
C SER A 727 3.91 16.82 -21.21
N ASN A 728 3.19 17.02 -20.11
CA ASN A 728 3.59 16.41 -18.85
C ASN A 728 3.57 14.89 -19.01
N ALA A 729 4.71 14.27 -18.94
CA ALA A 729 4.83 12.83 -18.86
C ALA A 729 5.23 12.42 -17.43
N SER A 730 4.92 11.20 -17.08
CA SER A 730 5.20 10.63 -15.76
C SER A 730 5.94 9.32 -15.94
N PHE A 731 7.10 9.16 -15.29
CA PHE A 731 7.77 7.88 -15.29
C PHE A 731 8.10 7.39 -13.88
N LYS A 732 8.02 6.09 -13.74
CA LYS A 732 8.34 5.35 -12.51
C LYS A 732 9.30 4.22 -12.86
N ILE A 733 10.51 4.25 -12.29
CA ILE A 733 11.54 3.24 -12.52
C ILE A 733 11.92 2.61 -11.18
N ASP A 734 11.81 1.29 -11.10
CA ASP A 734 12.34 0.50 -9.99
C ASP A 734 13.73 -0.03 -10.38
N PHE A 735 14.76 0.49 -9.73
CA PHE A 735 16.13 0.09 -10.03
C PHE A 735 16.49 -1.29 -9.49
N GLN A 736 15.65 -1.88 -8.62
CA GLN A 736 15.83 -3.20 -8.01
C GLN A 736 17.21 -3.43 -7.35
N ILE A 737 17.89 -2.34 -6.97
CA ILE A 737 19.21 -2.36 -6.34
C ILE A 737 19.10 -2.75 -4.86
N THR A 738 17.95 -2.45 -4.26
CA THR A 738 17.74 -2.57 -2.82
C THR A 738 17.12 -3.92 -2.47
N TYR A 739 17.93 -4.86 -1.97
CA TYR A 739 17.39 -6.05 -1.31
C TYR A 739 17.07 -5.71 0.16
N ALA A 740 16.14 -4.83 0.36
CA ALA A 740 15.63 -4.47 1.67
C ALA A 740 14.29 -5.17 1.92
N VAL A 741 14.02 -5.53 3.17
CA VAL A 741 12.69 -5.90 3.62
C VAL A 741 11.80 -4.67 3.49
N ARG A 742 10.63 -4.83 2.89
CA ARG A 742 9.57 -3.83 2.90
C ARG A 742 8.35 -4.44 3.58
N ALA A 743 7.97 -3.89 4.72
CA ALA A 743 6.77 -4.29 5.42
C ALA A 743 5.57 -3.59 4.79
N ASP A 744 4.54 -4.36 4.49
CA ASP A 744 3.22 -3.85 4.13
C ASP A 744 2.16 -4.90 4.44
N PHE A 745 0.94 -4.44 4.71
CA PHE A 745 -0.19 -5.32 4.98
C PHE A 745 -1.51 -4.63 4.67
N ASP A 746 -2.53 -5.42 4.48
CA ASP A 746 -3.91 -4.95 4.45
C ASP A 746 -4.77 -5.74 5.42
N PHE A 747 -6.00 -5.28 5.69
CA PHE A 747 -6.92 -5.98 6.57
C PHE A 747 -8.37 -5.72 6.17
N THR A 748 -9.23 -6.67 6.49
CA THR A 748 -10.67 -6.57 6.25
C THR A 748 -11.45 -7.14 7.43
N PRO A 749 -12.56 -6.49 7.83
CA PRO A 749 -13.10 -5.21 7.34
C PRO A 749 -12.28 -3.99 7.83
N LYS A 750 -12.41 -2.85 7.14
CA LYS A 750 -11.70 -1.61 7.45
C LYS A 750 -12.22 -0.86 8.69
N GLY A 751 -13.31 -1.34 9.27
CA GLY A 751 -13.94 -0.79 10.46
C GLY A 751 -15.19 -1.57 10.82
N GLY A 752 -16.02 -1.03 11.67
CA GLY A 752 -17.29 -1.61 12.10
C GLY A 752 -17.46 -1.60 13.60
N CYS A 753 -18.25 -2.54 14.10
CA CYS A 753 -18.58 -2.60 15.51
C CYS A 753 -17.86 -3.77 16.19
N ALA A 754 -17.29 -3.51 17.36
CA ALA A 754 -16.76 -4.56 18.23
C ALA A 754 -17.93 -5.32 18.92
N PRO A 755 -17.76 -6.61 19.20
CA PRO A 755 -16.59 -7.44 18.93
C PRO A 755 -16.45 -7.77 17.44
N LYS A 756 -15.24 -7.63 16.88
CA LYS A 756 -14.99 -7.78 15.44
C LYS A 756 -13.81 -8.70 15.17
N LEU A 757 -14.04 -9.69 14.31
CA LEU A 757 -12.96 -10.49 13.75
C LEU A 757 -12.41 -9.76 12.53
N VAL A 758 -11.10 -9.56 12.49
CA VAL A 758 -10.38 -8.90 11.41
C VAL A 758 -9.36 -9.87 10.82
N GLN A 759 -9.41 -10.01 9.50
CA GLN A 759 -8.43 -10.77 8.74
C GLN A 759 -7.33 -9.82 8.28
N PHE A 760 -6.08 -10.14 8.57
CA PHE A 760 -4.91 -9.44 8.08
C PHE A 760 -4.30 -10.19 6.90
N THR A 761 -3.88 -9.44 5.89
CA THR A 761 -3.19 -9.94 4.70
C THR A 761 -1.84 -9.27 4.60
N ASN A 762 -0.79 -10.04 4.69
CA ASN A 762 0.58 -9.55 4.58
C ASN A 762 0.94 -9.30 3.11
N GLN A 763 1.41 -8.10 2.81
CA GLN A 763 1.85 -7.66 1.49
C GLN A 763 3.35 -7.35 1.46
N SER A 764 4.07 -7.71 2.52
CA SER A 764 5.50 -7.43 2.65
C SER A 764 6.32 -8.12 1.57
N ARG A 765 7.36 -7.43 1.12
CA ARG A 765 8.36 -7.93 0.15
C ARG A 765 9.66 -8.27 0.86
N ASN A 766 10.40 -9.24 0.34
CA ASN A 766 11.72 -9.63 0.81
C ASN A 766 11.78 -10.02 2.30
N ALA A 767 10.69 -10.54 2.86
CA ALA A 767 10.59 -10.91 4.27
C ALA A 767 10.29 -12.40 4.44
N ARG A 768 10.98 -13.04 5.39
CA ARG A 768 10.81 -14.47 5.71
C ARG A 768 10.12 -14.72 7.05
N ARG A 769 10.16 -13.77 7.98
CA ARG A 769 9.53 -13.85 9.29
C ARG A 769 8.70 -12.62 9.55
N PHE A 770 7.64 -12.78 10.37
CA PHE A 770 6.67 -11.72 10.65
C PHE A 770 6.37 -11.67 12.14
N ARG A 771 6.11 -10.48 12.64
CA ARG A 771 5.61 -10.24 13.99
C ARG A 771 4.59 -9.12 13.95
N TRP A 772 3.38 -9.46 14.37
CA TRP A 772 2.26 -8.53 14.46
C TRP A 772 2.09 -8.01 15.87
N ASP A 773 1.72 -6.76 15.98
CA ASP A 773 1.17 -6.11 17.17
C ASP A 773 -0.19 -5.53 16.75
N PHE A 774 -1.26 -6.00 17.35
CA PHE A 774 -2.62 -5.58 16.98
C PHE A 774 -3.08 -4.31 17.71
N GLY A 775 -2.25 -3.72 18.57
CA GLY A 775 -2.54 -2.47 19.26
C GLY A 775 -3.46 -2.61 20.47
N ASP A 776 -3.81 -3.82 20.88
CA ASP A 776 -4.59 -4.17 22.08
C ASP A 776 -3.80 -5.01 23.09
N GLY A 777 -2.49 -5.08 22.90
CA GLY A 777 -1.57 -5.87 23.71
C GLY A 777 -1.42 -7.32 23.26
N GLN A 778 -2.09 -7.72 22.17
CA GLN A 778 -1.96 -9.05 21.57
C GLN A 778 -1.17 -8.98 20.27
N GLY A 779 -0.61 -10.10 19.86
CA GLY A 779 0.20 -10.19 18.64
C GLY A 779 0.17 -11.57 18.00
N SER A 780 0.83 -11.70 16.84
CA SER A 780 0.96 -12.94 16.09
C SER A 780 2.30 -13.02 15.36
N THR A 781 2.73 -14.22 15.01
CA THR A 781 3.87 -14.46 14.11
C THR A 781 3.46 -15.14 12.81
N GLN A 782 2.18 -15.39 12.61
CA GLN A 782 1.65 -15.91 11.36
C GLN A 782 1.81 -14.89 10.23
N ARG A 783 1.92 -15.34 9.00
CA ARG A 783 2.00 -14.46 7.84
C ARG A 783 0.71 -13.64 7.69
N ASP A 784 -0.45 -14.30 7.69
CA ASP A 784 -1.77 -13.71 7.45
C ASP A 784 -2.70 -14.06 8.62
N PRO A 785 -2.57 -13.41 9.80
CA PRO A 785 -3.32 -13.75 10.98
C PRO A 785 -4.76 -13.26 10.94
N GLN A 786 -5.60 -13.89 11.75
CA GLN A 786 -6.89 -13.34 12.17
C GLN A 786 -6.79 -12.85 13.62
N HIS A 787 -7.41 -11.73 13.92
CA HIS A 787 -7.49 -11.21 15.26
C HIS A 787 -8.88 -10.68 15.59
N ARG A 788 -9.34 -10.96 16.83
CA ARG A 788 -10.66 -10.53 17.30
C ARG A 788 -10.52 -9.39 18.31
N TYR A 789 -10.96 -8.23 17.93
CA TYR A 789 -11.08 -7.08 18.83
C TYR A 789 -12.38 -7.16 19.61
N SER A 790 -12.30 -7.13 20.93
CA SER A 790 -13.45 -7.26 21.82
C SER A 790 -14.14 -5.94 22.15
N LYS A 791 -13.46 -4.81 22.01
CA LYS A 791 -13.94 -3.47 22.32
C LYS A 791 -13.78 -2.52 21.13
N GLY A 792 -14.55 -1.44 21.14
CA GLY A 792 -14.34 -0.31 20.25
C GLY A 792 -13.08 0.47 20.65
N GLY A 793 -12.55 1.22 19.68
CA GLY A 793 -11.33 1.99 19.87
C GLY A 793 -10.62 2.25 18.55
N THR A 794 -9.54 3.00 18.61
CA THR A 794 -8.60 3.15 17.51
C THR A 794 -7.36 2.32 17.82
N TYR A 795 -7.17 1.25 17.06
CA TYR A 795 -6.08 0.32 17.24
C TYR A 795 -4.96 0.64 16.27
N ARG A 796 -3.75 0.86 16.79
CA ARG A 796 -2.53 1.03 16.02
C ARG A 796 -1.92 -0.34 15.76
N ILE A 797 -2.10 -0.85 14.56
CA ILE A 797 -1.62 -2.17 14.15
C ILE A 797 -0.23 -2.01 13.56
N VAL A 798 0.72 -2.84 14.00
CA VAL A 798 2.08 -2.84 13.48
C VAL A 798 2.45 -4.24 12.99
N LEU A 799 2.92 -4.31 11.75
CA LEU A 799 3.59 -5.49 11.20
C LEU A 799 5.09 -5.24 11.16
N TYR A 800 5.86 -6.08 11.82
CA TYR A 800 7.31 -6.18 11.63
C TYR A 800 7.61 -7.33 10.68
N SER A 801 8.28 -7.02 9.59
CA SER A 801 8.73 -7.97 8.57
C SER A 801 10.25 -8.12 8.66
N ILE A 802 10.76 -9.33 8.65
CA ILE A 802 12.13 -9.63 9.04
C ILE A 802 12.77 -10.59 8.04
N ASP A 803 13.95 -10.22 7.53
CA ASP A 803 14.88 -11.12 6.83
C ASP A 803 16.33 -10.75 7.17
N SER A 804 17.05 -11.66 7.80
CA SER A 804 18.45 -11.46 8.17
C SER A 804 19.41 -11.37 6.98
N ALA A 805 18.96 -11.76 5.78
CA ALA A 805 19.75 -11.66 4.55
C ALA A 805 19.61 -10.30 3.87
N SER A 806 18.60 -9.50 4.24
CA SER A 806 18.38 -8.17 3.71
C SER A 806 19.30 -7.13 4.37
N CYS A 807 19.51 -6.00 3.69
CA CYS A 807 20.40 -4.96 4.20
C CYS A 807 19.83 -4.19 5.41
N ASN A 808 18.51 -4.08 5.52
CA ASN A 808 17.84 -3.44 6.68
C ASN A 808 17.38 -4.45 7.75
N VAL A 809 17.50 -5.75 7.49
CA VAL A 809 17.12 -6.86 8.40
C VAL A 809 15.65 -6.84 8.82
N THR A 810 15.10 -5.69 9.16
CA THR A 810 13.71 -5.52 9.64
C THR A 810 13.12 -4.23 9.12
N ASP A 811 11.87 -4.29 8.72
CA ASP A 811 11.04 -3.13 8.40
C ASP A 811 9.68 -3.26 9.10
N SER A 812 8.95 -2.15 9.24
CA SER A 812 7.65 -2.13 9.90
C SER A 812 6.64 -1.26 9.16
N ALA A 813 5.42 -1.78 9.04
CA ALA A 813 4.26 -1.04 8.54
C ALA A 813 3.28 -0.78 9.67
N VAL A 814 2.65 0.39 9.66
CA VAL A 814 1.65 0.80 10.66
C VAL A 814 0.37 1.19 9.95
N LYS A 815 -0.76 0.61 10.38
CA LYS A 815 -2.09 1.03 9.93
C LYS A 815 -3.03 1.13 11.13
N PHE A 816 -4.10 1.90 10.98
CA PHE A 816 -5.06 2.13 12.05
C PHE A 816 -6.41 1.51 11.72
N LEU A 817 -6.96 0.77 12.67
CA LEU A 817 -8.33 0.24 12.63
C LEU A 817 -9.17 1.01 13.63
N ARG A 818 -10.27 1.58 13.17
CA ARG A 818 -11.24 2.24 14.03
C ARG A 818 -12.50 1.37 14.16
N LEU A 819 -12.81 0.97 15.39
CA LEU A 819 -14.01 0.22 15.72
C LEU A 819 -14.85 1.02 16.71
N THR A 820 -16.17 0.94 16.56
CA THR A 820 -17.13 1.51 17.53
C THR A 820 -17.57 0.39 18.48
N ASP A 821 -17.79 0.71 19.75
CA ASP A 821 -18.37 -0.28 20.66
C ASP A 821 -19.75 -0.71 20.16
N GLY A 822 -19.93 -2.01 20.06
CA GLY A 822 -21.26 -2.59 19.81
C GLY A 822 -22.13 -2.41 21.06
N PRO A 823 -23.45 -2.53 20.91
CA PRO A 823 -24.36 -2.49 22.05
C PRO A 823 -24.07 -3.67 22.99
N GLU A 824 -23.82 -3.42 24.26
CA GLU A 824 -23.81 -4.47 25.26
C GLU A 824 -25.24 -4.97 25.50
N VAL A 825 -25.51 -6.20 25.12
CA VAL A 825 -26.81 -6.82 25.30
C VAL A 825 -26.69 -8.07 26.12
N ARG A 826 -27.51 -8.16 27.16
CA ARG A 826 -27.74 -9.40 27.90
C ARG A 826 -29.11 -9.93 27.54
N ILE A 827 -29.16 -11.15 27.08
CA ILE A 827 -30.41 -11.84 26.82
C ILE A 827 -30.68 -12.80 27.95
N GLY A 828 -31.82 -12.62 28.61
CA GLY A 828 -32.31 -13.48 29.66
C GLY A 828 -33.51 -14.30 29.18
N THR A 829 -33.63 -15.53 29.66
CA THR A 829 -34.79 -16.37 29.44
C THR A 829 -35.23 -16.92 30.80
N PHE A 830 -36.54 -16.90 31.04
CA PHE A 830 -37.12 -17.51 32.22
C PHE A 830 -38.36 -18.28 31.78
N SER A 831 -38.48 -19.52 32.23
CA SER A 831 -39.71 -20.33 32.07
C SER A 831 -40.08 -20.92 33.43
N GLU A 832 -41.36 -20.99 33.74
CA GLU A 832 -41.80 -21.79 34.88
C GLU A 832 -41.57 -23.29 34.57
N PRO A 833 -41.31 -24.09 35.55
CA PRO A 833 -41.12 -25.53 35.39
C PRO A 833 -42.31 -26.13 34.60
N CYS A 834 -42.00 -26.90 33.56
CA CYS A 834 -42.98 -27.61 32.75
C CYS A 834 -43.90 -26.72 31.90
N SER A 835 -43.68 -25.44 31.84
CA SER A 835 -44.41 -24.51 30.99
C SER A 835 -43.77 -24.43 29.59
N GLN A 836 -44.55 -24.39 28.54
CA GLN A 836 -44.13 -24.10 27.19
C GLN A 836 -43.99 -22.58 26.97
N GLU A 837 -44.44 -21.77 27.90
CA GLU A 837 -44.33 -20.35 27.85
C GLU A 837 -42.99 -19.89 28.43
N VAL A 838 -42.19 -19.23 27.61
CA VAL A 838 -40.88 -18.66 28.03
C VAL A 838 -40.99 -17.14 28.02
N PHE A 839 -40.56 -16.55 29.10
CA PHE A 839 -40.35 -15.11 29.20
C PHE A 839 -38.97 -14.76 28.65
N LEU A 840 -38.93 -13.90 27.63
CA LEU A 840 -37.73 -13.43 26.94
C LEU A 840 -37.46 -11.98 27.31
N GLU A 841 -36.26 -11.69 27.68
CA GLU A 841 -35.82 -10.33 28.05
C GLU A 841 -34.48 -10.02 27.40
N ALA A 842 -34.36 -8.82 26.81
CA ALA A 842 -33.10 -8.23 26.41
C ALA A 842 -32.86 -6.97 27.23
N ALA A 843 -31.73 -6.89 27.89
CA ALA A 843 -31.33 -5.73 28.68
C ALA A 843 -29.96 -5.21 28.21
N GLY A 844 -29.79 -3.90 28.18
CA GLY A 844 -28.54 -3.25 27.83
C GLY A 844 -28.67 -1.74 27.81
N THR A 845 -27.54 -1.04 27.65
CA THR A 845 -27.48 0.41 27.58
C THR A 845 -27.48 0.88 26.14
N GLU A 846 -28.14 2.00 25.85
CA GLU A 846 -28.18 2.64 24.52
C GLU A 846 -28.70 1.76 23.37
N LEU A 847 -29.74 0.94 23.64
CA LEU A 847 -30.34 0.04 22.68
C LEU A 847 -31.63 0.57 22.11
N GLN A 848 -31.85 0.31 20.81
CA GLN A 848 -33.18 0.29 20.21
C GLN A 848 -33.89 -1.00 20.59
N PRO A 849 -35.24 -1.05 20.60
CA PRO A 849 -35.96 -2.30 20.87
C PRO A 849 -35.47 -3.43 19.97
N PRO A 850 -35.02 -4.56 20.53
CA PRO A 850 -34.53 -5.70 19.75
C PRO A 850 -35.62 -6.32 18.88
N VAL A 851 -35.22 -6.91 17.77
CA VAL A 851 -36.10 -7.70 16.90
C VAL A 851 -35.73 -9.17 17.06
N TRP A 852 -36.72 -9.96 17.49
CA TRP A 852 -36.60 -11.40 17.70
C TRP A 852 -37.26 -12.15 16.53
N TYR A 853 -36.50 -13.03 15.88
CA TYR A 853 -36.97 -13.82 14.76
C TYR A 853 -37.09 -15.27 15.16
N PHE A 854 -38.23 -15.86 14.88
CA PHE A 854 -38.58 -17.26 15.18
C PHE A 854 -38.51 -18.15 13.95
N PRO A 855 -38.29 -19.45 14.08
CA PRO A 855 -38.14 -20.36 12.94
C PRO A 855 -39.40 -20.48 12.05
N ASN A 856 -40.58 -20.19 12.61
CA ASN A 856 -41.88 -20.18 11.87
C ASN A 856 -42.04 -18.95 10.97
N GLY A 857 -41.05 -18.02 10.95
CA GLY A 857 -41.07 -16.78 10.16
C GLY A 857 -41.62 -15.57 10.91
N ASP A 858 -42.14 -15.75 12.11
CA ASP A 858 -42.66 -14.64 12.93
C ASP A 858 -41.50 -13.77 13.47
N SER A 859 -41.81 -12.53 13.78
CA SER A 859 -40.90 -11.62 14.48
C SER A 859 -41.62 -10.77 15.51
N VAL A 860 -40.91 -10.49 16.62
CA VAL A 860 -41.42 -9.62 17.69
C VAL A 860 -40.39 -8.55 17.96
N THR A 861 -40.82 -7.30 18.10
CA THR A 861 -39.93 -6.17 18.48
C THR A 861 -40.28 -5.76 19.89
N GLY A 862 -39.24 -5.75 20.78
CA GLY A 862 -39.44 -5.37 22.17
C GLY A 862 -38.34 -5.87 23.09
N PHE A 863 -38.25 -5.22 24.24
CA PHE A 863 -37.24 -5.59 25.27
C PHE A 863 -37.69 -6.81 26.11
N LYS A 864 -39.04 -7.00 26.28
CA LYS A 864 -39.59 -8.05 27.11
C LYS A 864 -40.91 -8.53 26.52
N PHE A 865 -41.10 -9.85 26.43
CA PHE A 865 -42.34 -10.47 26.02
C PHE A 865 -42.38 -11.95 26.41
N ARG A 866 -43.53 -12.60 26.27
CA ARG A 866 -43.72 -14.04 26.47
C ARG A 866 -44.00 -14.72 25.13
N TRP A 867 -43.42 -15.90 24.97
CA TRP A 867 -43.62 -16.70 23.76
C TRP A 867 -43.75 -18.17 24.07
N ILE A 868 -44.66 -18.84 23.37
CA ILE A 868 -44.93 -20.28 23.53
C ILE A 868 -44.05 -21.02 22.55
N PHE A 869 -43.12 -21.84 23.07
CA PHE A 869 -42.22 -22.63 22.27
C PHE A 869 -42.73 -24.07 22.10
N PRO A 870 -42.55 -24.70 20.93
CA PRO A 870 -42.78 -26.11 20.76
C PRO A 870 -41.80 -26.93 21.62
N LYS A 871 -42.22 -28.12 22.00
CA LYS A 871 -41.35 -29.07 22.69
C LYS A 871 -40.11 -29.37 21.87
N GLY A 872 -38.92 -29.44 22.52
CA GLY A 872 -37.65 -29.70 21.87
C GLY A 872 -36.77 -28.46 21.81
N GLN A 873 -35.80 -28.49 20.93
CA GLN A 873 -34.84 -27.42 20.74
C GLN A 873 -35.32 -26.43 19.69
N THR A 874 -35.35 -25.15 20.04
CA THR A 874 -35.69 -24.05 19.12
C THR A 874 -34.59 -23.02 19.13
N ASP A 875 -34.07 -22.69 17.95
CA ASP A 875 -33.06 -21.62 17.77
C ASP A 875 -33.79 -20.35 17.32
N ILE A 876 -33.62 -19.26 18.06
CA ILE A 876 -34.15 -17.94 17.71
C ILE A 876 -33.03 -16.98 17.45
N ARG A 877 -33.23 -16.05 16.52
CA ARG A 877 -32.27 -15.02 16.16
C ARG A 877 -32.71 -13.68 16.75
N VAL A 878 -31.85 -13.06 17.54
CA VAL A 878 -32.11 -11.75 18.15
C VAL A 878 -31.21 -10.72 17.48
N VAL A 879 -31.82 -9.70 16.90
CA VAL A 879 -31.11 -8.58 16.26
C VAL A 879 -31.25 -7.35 17.13
N THR A 880 -30.13 -6.86 17.62
CA THR A 880 -30.03 -5.67 18.47
C THR A 880 -29.32 -4.54 17.75
N ARG A 881 -29.74 -3.31 17.99
CA ARG A 881 -29.17 -2.12 17.38
C ARG A 881 -28.87 -1.08 18.46
N GLY A 882 -27.73 -0.40 18.36
CA GLY A 882 -27.46 0.77 19.17
C GLY A 882 -28.38 1.94 18.82
N LEU A 883 -28.56 2.90 19.71
CA LEU A 883 -29.42 4.07 19.50
C LEU A 883 -29.02 4.88 18.24
N ASN A 884 -27.72 4.92 17.91
CA ASN A 884 -27.21 5.58 16.70
C ASN A 884 -27.37 4.75 15.41
N ALA A 885 -27.99 3.57 15.47
CA ALA A 885 -28.22 2.62 14.37
C ALA A 885 -26.95 2.15 13.58
N ILE A 886 -25.75 2.56 13.99
CA ILE A 886 -24.50 2.20 13.30
C ILE A 886 -24.11 0.76 13.59
N CYS A 887 -24.28 0.29 14.83
CA CYS A 887 -23.90 -1.04 15.27
C CYS A 887 -25.10 -1.95 15.38
N ILE A 888 -25.02 -3.10 14.70
CA ILE A 888 -26.02 -4.17 14.73
C ILE A 888 -25.31 -5.40 15.27
N ASP A 889 -25.87 -6.02 16.30
CA ASP A 889 -25.45 -7.32 16.79
C ASP A 889 -26.54 -8.35 16.51
N THR A 890 -26.14 -9.57 16.20
CA THR A 890 -27.06 -10.68 15.96
C THR A 890 -26.62 -11.86 16.78
N GLN A 891 -27.48 -12.24 17.72
CA GLN A 891 -27.24 -13.39 18.58
C GLN A 891 -28.20 -14.53 18.22
N LEU A 892 -27.70 -15.75 18.28
CA LEU A 892 -28.52 -16.97 18.20
C LEU A 892 -28.72 -17.45 19.63
N LEU A 893 -29.96 -17.52 20.03
CA LEU A 893 -30.35 -18.03 21.34
C LEU A 893 -31.01 -19.37 21.13
N ARG A 894 -30.51 -20.37 21.83
CA ARG A 894 -31.06 -21.73 21.78
C ARG A 894 -31.94 -21.94 22.99
N ILE A 895 -33.24 -22.17 22.76
CA ILE A 895 -34.22 -22.49 23.77
C ILE A 895 -34.42 -24.00 23.73
N ASN A 896 -34.14 -24.66 24.83
CA ASN A 896 -34.42 -26.10 25.02
C ASN A 896 -35.65 -26.24 25.88
N MET A 897 -36.80 -26.47 25.24
CA MET A 897 -38.00 -26.91 25.97
C MET A 897 -37.85 -28.39 26.24
N LEU A 898 -37.92 -28.75 27.52
CA LEU A 898 -37.84 -30.15 27.91
C LEU A 898 -38.86 -30.92 27.02
N THR A 899 -38.36 -31.79 26.18
CA THR A 899 -39.18 -32.90 25.69
C THR A 899 -39.62 -33.61 26.92
N ASP A 900 -40.90 -34.04 26.97
CA ASP A 900 -41.31 -35.02 27.98
C ASP A 900 -40.16 -36.01 28.10
N SER A 901 -39.43 -35.92 29.18
CA SER A 901 -38.58 -37.04 29.55
C SER A 901 -39.48 -38.17 29.94
N SER A 902 -40.10 -38.77 28.95
CA SER A 902 -40.53 -40.14 28.99
C SER A 902 -39.27 -41.00 29.04
N GLY A 903 -38.38 -40.68 29.93
CA GLY A 903 -37.39 -41.63 30.37
C GLY A 903 -38.17 -42.78 30.89
N ASN A 904 -38.08 -43.95 30.20
CA ASN A 904 -38.56 -45.17 30.76
C ASN A 904 -38.06 -45.23 32.21
N LEU A 905 -38.97 -45.48 33.16
CA LEU A 905 -38.61 -45.61 34.53
C LEU A 905 -37.49 -46.64 34.66
N GLU A 906 -36.30 -46.18 35.04
CA GLU A 906 -35.17 -47.08 35.24
C GLU A 906 -35.23 -47.58 36.65
N VAL A 907 -35.42 -48.86 36.79
CA VAL A 907 -35.59 -49.56 38.06
C VAL A 907 -34.34 -50.42 38.32
N PRO A 908 -33.39 -49.98 39.12
CA PRO A 908 -32.33 -50.85 39.57
C PRO A 908 -32.88 -52.02 40.42
N ASN A 909 -32.28 -53.17 40.30
CA ASN A 909 -32.72 -54.31 41.10
C ASN A 909 -31.88 -54.60 42.35
N THR A 910 -30.76 -53.92 42.48
CA THR A 910 -29.79 -54.15 43.54
C THR A 910 -29.10 -52.85 43.94
N PHE A 911 -28.78 -52.69 45.22
CA PHE A 911 -27.90 -51.61 45.65
C PHE A 911 -27.03 -52.07 46.85
N THR A 912 -25.93 -51.42 47.14
CA THR A 912 -24.89 -51.84 48.10
C THR A 912 -24.51 -50.69 49.03
N PRO A 913 -25.28 -50.42 50.09
CA PRO A 913 -24.97 -49.27 51.00
C PRO A 913 -23.79 -49.62 51.93
N ASN A 914 -22.59 -49.67 51.38
CA ASN A 914 -21.34 -50.00 52.10
C ASN A 914 -20.46 -48.78 52.37
N GLY A 915 -20.86 -47.58 51.87
CA GLY A 915 -20.17 -46.32 52.17
C GLY A 915 -19.01 -46.04 51.21
N ASP A 916 -18.89 -46.73 50.06
CA ASP A 916 -17.84 -46.56 49.09
C ASP A 916 -18.12 -45.42 48.03
N GLY A 917 -19.28 -44.82 48.13
CA GLY A 917 -19.75 -43.76 47.24
C GLY A 917 -20.43 -44.26 45.96
N PHE A 918 -20.56 -45.60 45.77
CA PHE A 918 -21.22 -46.20 44.61
C PHE A 918 -22.39 -47.05 45.05
N ASN A 919 -23.59 -46.84 44.51
CA ASN A 919 -24.81 -47.56 44.82
C ASN A 919 -25.17 -47.61 46.30
N ASP A 920 -24.71 -46.67 47.10
CA ASP A 920 -25.01 -46.58 48.56
C ASP A 920 -26.45 -46.18 48.80
N CYS A 921 -27.17 -45.76 47.79
CA CYS A 921 -28.52 -45.26 47.91
C CYS A 921 -29.36 -45.67 46.72
N TYR A 922 -30.44 -46.38 46.99
CA TYR A 922 -31.39 -46.87 45.96
C TYR A 922 -32.30 -45.72 45.54
N ARG A 923 -32.38 -45.46 44.21
CA ARG A 923 -33.29 -44.49 43.59
C ARG A 923 -33.75 -44.99 42.24
N PHE A 924 -34.87 -44.45 41.77
CA PHE A 924 -35.33 -44.68 40.41
C PHE A 924 -34.68 -43.65 39.46
N GLY A 925 -34.27 -44.06 38.27
CA GLY A 925 -33.87 -43.19 37.15
C GLY A 925 -35.01 -42.80 36.22
N GLY A 926 -34.80 -41.76 35.39
CA GLY A 926 -35.84 -41.35 34.40
C GLY A 926 -37.01 -40.54 35.01
N ILE A 927 -36.86 -39.99 36.21
CA ILE A 927 -37.86 -39.17 36.90
C ILE A 927 -37.35 -37.70 36.92
N SER A 928 -38.24 -36.75 36.64
CA SER A 928 -37.92 -35.31 36.77
C SER A 928 -38.49 -34.73 38.06
N SER A 929 -37.64 -34.09 38.87
CA SER A 929 -38.06 -33.36 40.04
C SER A 929 -39.04 -32.22 39.80
N ASP A 930 -39.04 -31.71 38.59
CA ASP A 930 -39.78 -30.49 38.24
C ASP A 930 -41.13 -30.78 37.63
N CYS A 931 -41.37 -32.05 37.15
CA CYS A 931 -42.55 -32.40 36.35
C CYS A 931 -43.27 -33.66 36.81
N ASP A 932 -42.77 -34.36 37.80
CA ASP A 932 -43.33 -35.62 38.29
C ASP A 932 -43.65 -35.52 39.77
N GLU A 933 -44.90 -35.91 40.14
CA GLU A 933 -45.25 -36.22 41.52
C GLU A 933 -45.08 -37.72 41.72
N ILE A 934 -44.35 -38.09 42.75
CA ILE A 934 -44.11 -39.49 43.06
C ILE A 934 -44.64 -39.88 44.43
N GLU A 935 -45.07 -41.14 44.56
CA GLU A 935 -45.21 -41.83 45.82
C GLU A 935 -44.43 -43.14 45.76
N TRP A 936 -43.45 -43.27 46.62
CA TRP A 936 -42.61 -44.46 46.64
C TRP A 936 -42.60 -45.09 48.05
N PHE A 937 -42.85 -46.43 48.10
CA PHE A 937 -42.92 -47.23 49.33
C PHE A 937 -41.98 -48.43 49.18
N VAL A 938 -41.26 -48.78 50.28
CA VAL A 938 -40.45 -49.99 50.36
C VAL A 938 -40.86 -50.78 51.55
N TYR A 939 -41.08 -52.10 51.37
CA TYR A 939 -41.54 -53.03 52.36
C TYR A 939 -40.51 -54.16 52.53
N ASN A 940 -40.39 -54.64 53.78
CA ASN A 940 -39.62 -55.84 54.03
C ASN A 940 -40.43 -57.09 53.65
N ARG A 941 -39.81 -58.28 53.74
CA ARG A 941 -40.46 -59.60 53.41
C ARG A 941 -41.71 -59.95 54.21
N TRP A 942 -41.97 -59.27 55.29
CA TRP A 942 -43.13 -59.46 56.18
C TRP A 942 -44.25 -58.45 55.85
N GLY A 943 -44.08 -57.55 54.83
CA GLY A 943 -45.05 -56.54 54.49
C GLY A 943 -45.01 -55.29 55.31
N GLN A 944 -43.97 -55.12 56.18
CA GLN A 944 -43.81 -53.92 56.99
C GLN A 944 -43.13 -52.79 56.11
N LEU A 945 -43.67 -51.58 56.17
CA LEU A 945 -43.16 -50.44 55.51
C LEU A 945 -41.85 -50.00 56.19
N VAL A 946 -40.73 -49.92 55.42
CA VAL A 946 -39.39 -49.57 55.89
C VAL A 946 -38.87 -48.22 55.29
N PHE A 947 -39.49 -47.78 54.17
CA PHE A 947 -39.17 -46.49 53.60
C PHE A 947 -40.36 -45.99 52.79
N THR A 948 -40.53 -44.64 52.75
CA THR A 948 -41.47 -43.95 51.86
C THR A 948 -41.03 -42.53 51.68
N THR A 949 -41.23 -42.02 50.45
CA THR A 949 -41.03 -40.64 50.14
C THR A 949 -41.97 -40.19 49.05
N ARG A 950 -42.16 -38.88 48.94
CA ARG A 950 -42.79 -38.16 47.83
C ARG A 950 -41.81 -37.22 47.09
N GLU A 951 -40.58 -37.13 47.56
CA GLU A 951 -39.54 -36.28 47.00
C GLU A 951 -38.72 -37.05 45.95
N VAL A 952 -38.63 -36.54 44.72
CA VAL A 952 -37.88 -37.17 43.64
C VAL A 952 -36.37 -37.23 43.92
N SER A 953 -35.86 -36.30 44.75
CA SER A 953 -34.46 -36.26 45.16
C SER A 953 -34.11 -37.35 46.19
N ASP A 954 -35.08 -37.92 46.86
CA ASP A 954 -34.83 -38.86 47.92
C ASP A 954 -34.40 -40.24 47.40
N CYS A 955 -33.69 -40.94 48.24
CA CYS A 955 -33.22 -42.29 47.98
C CYS A 955 -33.23 -43.11 49.26
N TRP A 956 -33.39 -44.41 49.11
CA TRP A 956 -33.37 -45.32 50.26
C TRP A 956 -31.95 -45.87 50.50
N ASN A 957 -31.40 -45.60 51.72
CA ASN A 957 -30.02 -45.96 52.09
C ASN A 957 -29.93 -47.34 52.84
N GLY A 958 -30.96 -48.20 52.76
CA GLY A 958 -30.95 -49.53 53.40
C GLY A 958 -31.17 -49.50 54.90
N ARG A 959 -31.62 -48.35 55.42
CA ARG A 959 -31.98 -48.23 56.87
C ARG A 959 -33.50 -48.08 57.04
N ASP A 960 -34.01 -48.44 58.20
CA ASP A 960 -35.43 -48.18 58.50
C ASP A 960 -35.69 -46.67 58.49
N ARG A 961 -36.55 -46.23 57.58
CA ARG A 961 -36.91 -44.81 57.32
C ARG A 961 -35.72 -43.89 57.13
N ASN A 962 -34.60 -44.42 56.58
CA ASN A 962 -33.35 -43.73 56.34
C ASN A 962 -32.59 -43.22 57.59
N ILE A 963 -33.16 -43.26 58.77
CA ILE A 963 -32.60 -42.74 60.02
C ILE A 963 -32.51 -43.78 61.12
N GLY A 964 -33.23 -44.90 60.98
CA GLY A 964 -33.27 -46.03 61.92
C GLY A 964 -32.06 -46.96 61.80
N GLY A 965 -32.16 -48.13 62.44
CA GLY A 965 -31.15 -49.19 62.36
C GLY A 965 -30.96 -49.74 60.99
N GLU A 966 -29.79 -50.30 60.68
CA GLU A 966 -29.54 -51.03 59.46
C GLU A 966 -30.45 -52.20 59.25
N LEU A 967 -31.06 -52.28 58.08
CA LEU A 967 -31.94 -53.39 57.73
C LEU A 967 -31.11 -54.57 57.21
N PRO A 968 -31.52 -55.83 57.53
CA PRO A 968 -30.78 -57.00 57.08
C PRO A 968 -30.66 -57.10 55.56
N GLU A 969 -29.58 -57.68 55.10
CA GLU A 969 -29.40 -58.03 53.66
C GLU A 969 -30.57 -58.94 53.20
N GLY A 970 -30.96 -58.81 51.98
CA GLY A 970 -32.02 -59.58 51.39
C GLY A 970 -32.96 -58.88 50.44
N VAL A 971 -34.13 -59.49 50.20
CA VAL A 971 -35.10 -58.96 49.27
C VAL A 971 -36.14 -58.09 49.98
N TYR A 972 -36.35 -56.92 49.47
CA TYR A 972 -37.35 -55.92 49.81
C TYR A 972 -38.28 -55.73 48.67
N TYR A 973 -39.53 -55.28 48.93
CA TYR A 973 -40.52 -55.01 47.88
C TYR A 973 -40.77 -53.52 47.77
N TYR A 974 -40.89 -53.01 46.56
CA TYR A 974 -41.25 -51.61 46.35
C TYR A 974 -42.60 -51.49 45.65
N LEU A 975 -43.27 -50.38 45.92
CA LEU A 975 -44.39 -49.87 45.20
C LEU A 975 -44.06 -48.41 44.85
N PHE A 976 -43.98 -48.09 43.57
CA PHE A 976 -43.72 -46.80 43.04
C PHE A 976 -44.89 -46.31 42.22
N LYS A 977 -45.34 -45.09 42.51
CA LYS A 977 -46.36 -44.39 41.72
C LYS A 977 -45.80 -43.07 41.23
N ARG A 978 -46.05 -42.74 40.03
CA ARG A 978 -45.70 -41.49 39.37
C ARG A 978 -46.93 -40.88 38.77
N THR A 979 -47.22 -39.63 39.07
CA THR A 979 -48.21 -38.83 38.42
C THR A 979 -47.49 -37.75 37.66
N ARG A 980 -47.62 -37.69 36.35
CA ARG A 980 -47.06 -36.64 35.47
C ARG A 980 -47.96 -35.42 35.45
N LEU A 981 -47.40 -34.24 35.30
CA LEU A 981 -48.16 -32.99 35.23
C LEU A 981 -49.17 -32.97 34.03
N ASP A 982 -48.93 -33.78 32.98
CA ASP A 982 -49.88 -34.00 31.87
C ASP A 982 -51.05 -34.91 32.21
N GLY A 983 -51.15 -35.40 33.47
CA GLY A 983 -52.21 -36.31 34.00
C GLY A 983 -51.87 -37.75 33.75
N GLY A 984 -50.72 -38.11 33.16
CA GLY A 984 -50.30 -39.50 32.99
C GLY A 984 -50.00 -40.16 34.35
N PHE A 985 -50.59 -41.32 34.60
CA PHE A 985 -50.35 -42.11 35.82
C PHE A 985 -49.60 -43.41 35.51
N GLU A 986 -48.52 -43.66 36.21
CA GLU A 986 -47.72 -44.88 36.10
C GLU A 986 -47.55 -45.52 37.51
N GLN A 987 -47.77 -46.81 37.55
CA GLN A 987 -47.53 -47.58 38.80
C GLN A 987 -46.61 -48.75 38.50
N ASN A 988 -45.55 -48.88 39.25
CA ASN A 988 -44.60 -49.98 39.13
C ASN A 988 -44.35 -50.64 40.49
N HIS A 989 -44.08 -51.94 40.50
CA HIS A 989 -43.77 -52.70 41.74
C HIS A 989 -42.75 -53.80 41.39
N GLY A 990 -41.98 -54.17 42.37
CA GLY A 990 -40.93 -55.16 42.16
C GLY A 990 -40.09 -55.42 43.42
N THR A 991 -38.93 -55.98 43.21
CA THR A 991 -38.00 -56.32 44.28
C THR A 991 -36.73 -55.51 44.21
N ILE A 992 -36.19 -55.16 45.40
CA ILE A 992 -34.90 -54.54 45.57
C ILE A 992 -34.04 -55.51 46.36
N HIS A 993 -32.85 -55.82 45.90
CA HIS A 993 -31.84 -56.59 46.61
C HIS A 993 -30.90 -55.66 47.37
N LEU A 994 -30.94 -55.76 48.72
CA LEU A 994 -29.99 -55.05 49.54
C LEU A 994 -28.81 -55.98 49.90
N ILE A 995 -27.63 -55.61 49.49
CA ILE A 995 -26.35 -56.34 49.72
C ILE A 995 -25.38 -55.35 50.39
N ARG A 996 -24.56 -55.79 51.34
CA ARG A 996 -23.56 -54.98 52.00
C ARG A 996 -22.17 -55.58 51.89
#